data_a18d5df8509bf3174d328ce0504c8438
#
_entry.id   a18d5df8509bf3174d328ce0504c8438
#
_cell.length_a   1.000
_cell.length_b   1.000
_cell.length_c   1.000
_cell.angle_alpha   90.00
_cell.angle_beta   90.00
_cell.angle_gamma   90.00
#
_symmetry.space_group_name_H-M   'P 1'
#
loop_
_entity.id
_entity.type
_entity.pdbx_description
1 polymer ?
#
loop_
_entity_poly.entity_id
_entity_poly.type
_entity_poly.pdbx_seq_one_letter_code
_entity_poly.pdbx_strand_id
1 'polypeptide(L)'
;MSLRNGTIISTILSAAALLAVACASIGSPDGGPYDEAPPIFLASTPVANATGASESKITLDFDEFVKLQNAYEKIVVSPPQMQQPEIKANGRRITVELLDTLKPSTTYTIDFNDAIADNNESNPLEAFSFVFSTGSTVDTLGVSGTVLEASNLEPIKGILVGIHSDLSDSAFRTKPFDRISRTDSRGRFNMRGMAPGKYRIYALADANGNYRFDQKSEKIAYLDSLIVPYATPAWRSDTVWHDSITIDTIRQVRYTRLQPDNIVLRAFQVPLKQQYLVKNPREKHNSFKLFFSEPADTLPTIRGIDFDAEDAFVAEANATNDTILYWIKDTTVYHRDTLTVEITYMSPDSMEVYHPRSDTVRLIPRRSRARILEDEKRKFEEDEKAFLRAARREKGYDKDNPPKYIPPVEHLKFKSNTSQSMDLTTNCTFSFEQPLIGIDTSAIHVSIIVDSVPNSIPYVFRQSEKNIRDYIIYAEWRPGETYKIEVDSAAFKGLYGNTTQAIKQEIKFKSLDEYSVLHLAIPRTGNNAVVELLNKEGNPVASQRTEKNRCSFYFIRPDKYYIRLFMDTNGNGKWDTGSYDEKRQPETTYYYPRPIELRAMFEYDQDDWNIGLAPEKQKPLEITKQKPERKREKRNRNAERKFK
;
A
#
# COMPACT_ATOMS: atom_id res chain seq x y z
N MET A 1 -78.61 -29.22 42.68
CA MET A 1 -78.30 -28.16 41.71
C MET A 1 -76.76 -28.02 41.46
N SER A 2 -75.91 -29.06 41.66
CA SER A 2 -74.48 -28.98 41.59
C SER A 2 -73.81 -29.85 40.47
N LEU A 3 -74.54 -30.71 39.82
CA LEU A 3 -74.01 -31.59 38.75
C LEU A 3 -74.07 -30.97 37.32
N ARG A 4 -74.89 -29.95 37.13
CA ARG A 4 -75.08 -29.33 35.80
C ARG A 4 -74.01 -28.27 35.43
N ASN A 5 -73.35 -27.69 36.45
CA ASN A 5 -72.29 -26.68 36.20
C ASN A 5 -70.90 -27.32 35.91
N GLY A 6 -70.65 -28.55 36.40
CA GLY A 6 -69.40 -29.25 36.16
C GLY A 6 -69.24 -29.69 34.68
N THR A 7 -70.33 -30.13 34.08
CA THR A 7 -70.34 -30.57 32.66
C THR A 7 -70.22 -29.41 31.67
N ILE A 8 -70.79 -28.24 31.99
CA ILE A 8 -70.67 -27.05 31.16
C ILE A 8 -69.23 -26.49 31.20
N ILE A 9 -68.59 -26.48 32.38
CA ILE A 9 -67.21 -26.04 32.53
C ILE A 9 -66.24 -27.03 31.83
N SER A 10 -66.49 -28.33 31.91
CA SER A 10 -65.65 -29.34 31.23
C SER A 10 -65.78 -29.24 29.70
N THR A 11 -66.97 -28.96 29.16
CA THR A 11 -67.17 -28.79 27.69
C THR A 11 -66.58 -27.44 27.21
N ILE A 12 -66.61 -26.39 28.00
CA ILE A 12 -65.97 -25.13 27.65
C ILE A 12 -64.46 -25.24 27.70
N LEU A 13 -63.87 -25.96 28.69
CA LEU A 13 -62.44 -26.21 28.74
C LEU A 13 -61.97 -27.11 27.60
N SER A 14 -62.76 -28.13 27.21
CA SER A 14 -62.41 -28.99 26.06
C SER A 14 -62.54 -28.26 24.71
N ALA A 15 -63.51 -27.36 24.57
CA ALA A 15 -63.62 -26.50 23.38
C ALA A 15 -62.50 -25.44 23.30
N ALA A 16 -62.10 -24.87 24.44
CA ALA A 16 -60.95 -23.97 24.52
C ALA A 16 -59.60 -24.66 24.25
N ALA A 17 -59.45 -25.93 24.70
CA ALA A 17 -58.27 -26.77 24.37
C ALA A 17 -58.20 -27.17 22.89
N LEU A 18 -59.33 -27.43 22.25
CA LEU A 18 -59.40 -27.67 20.81
C LEU A 18 -59.13 -26.44 19.95
N LEU A 19 -59.45 -25.23 20.44
CA LEU A 19 -59.13 -23.98 19.77
C LEU A 19 -57.66 -23.57 19.95
N ALA A 20 -56.97 -24.05 20.99
CA ALA A 20 -55.55 -23.77 21.22
C ALA A 20 -54.60 -24.64 20.36
N VAL A 21 -55.08 -25.73 19.73
CA VAL A 21 -54.28 -26.60 18.85
C VAL A 21 -54.37 -26.19 17.38
N ALA A 22 -55.23 -25.21 17.04
CA ALA A 22 -55.25 -24.59 15.72
C ALA A 22 -54.21 -23.47 15.62
N CYS A 23 -52.95 -23.72 15.99
CA CYS A 23 -51.84 -22.95 15.47
C CYS A 23 -51.72 -23.27 13.98
N ALA A 24 -52.42 -22.50 13.16
CA ALA A 24 -52.04 -22.40 11.76
C ALA A 24 -50.58 -21.99 11.70
N SER A 25 -49.70 -22.92 11.39
CA SER A 25 -48.37 -22.56 10.94
C SER A 25 -48.57 -21.67 9.71
N ILE A 26 -48.27 -20.38 9.86
CA ILE A 26 -48.12 -19.49 8.70
C ILE A 26 -46.92 -20.05 7.95
N GLY A 27 -47.16 -21.02 7.08
CA GLY A 27 -46.22 -21.39 6.06
C GLY A 27 -46.08 -20.17 5.17
N SER A 28 -44.96 -19.46 5.28
CA SER A 28 -44.56 -18.55 4.20
C SER A 28 -44.56 -19.41 2.94
N PRO A 29 -45.30 -19.04 1.88
CA PRO A 29 -45.25 -19.79 0.65
C PRO A 29 -43.79 -19.88 0.22
N ASP A 30 -43.28 -21.11 0.13
CA ASP A 30 -41.98 -21.37 -0.48
C ASP A 30 -42.12 -20.88 -1.92
N GLY A 31 -41.53 -19.72 -2.22
CA GLY A 31 -41.55 -19.11 -3.55
C GLY A 31 -41.18 -20.15 -4.64
N GLY A 32 -41.46 -19.86 -5.89
CA GLY A 32 -41.05 -20.69 -7.03
C GLY A 32 -39.57 -21.05 -7.05
N PRO A 33 -39.08 -21.83 -8.00
CA PRO A 33 -37.65 -22.09 -8.18
C PRO A 33 -36.91 -20.75 -8.32
N TYR A 34 -35.68 -20.71 -7.80
CA TYR A 34 -34.82 -19.52 -7.99
C TYR A 34 -34.51 -19.37 -9.48
N ASP A 35 -34.60 -18.14 -9.97
CA ASP A 35 -34.07 -17.82 -11.30
C ASP A 35 -32.54 -17.72 -11.22
N GLU A 36 -31.84 -18.53 -11.98
CA GLU A 36 -30.38 -18.58 -12.08
C GLU A 36 -29.88 -18.01 -13.42
N ALA A 37 -30.80 -17.61 -14.31
CA ALA A 37 -30.49 -17.05 -15.62
C ALA A 37 -30.24 -15.52 -15.51
N PRO A 38 -29.28 -14.97 -16.27
CA PRO A 38 -29.17 -13.52 -16.42
C PRO A 38 -30.24 -13.00 -17.39
N PRO A 39 -30.58 -11.68 -17.35
CA PRO A 39 -31.49 -11.06 -18.29
C PRO A 39 -31.05 -11.25 -19.74
N ILE A 40 -32.01 -11.50 -20.63
CA ILE A 40 -31.78 -11.66 -22.07
C ILE A 40 -32.13 -10.37 -22.78
N PHE A 41 -31.17 -9.83 -23.56
CA PHE A 41 -31.40 -8.68 -24.43
C PHE A 41 -32.32 -9.07 -25.58
N LEU A 42 -33.42 -8.30 -25.79
CA LEU A 42 -34.44 -8.57 -26.82
C LEU A 42 -34.35 -7.61 -27.98
N ALA A 43 -34.33 -6.31 -27.71
CA ALA A 43 -34.42 -5.28 -28.75
C ALA A 43 -33.77 -3.97 -28.29
N SER A 44 -33.52 -3.07 -29.23
CA SER A 44 -33.00 -1.74 -28.95
C SER A 44 -33.47 -0.71 -30.00
N THR A 45 -33.45 0.56 -29.59
CA THR A 45 -33.59 1.71 -30.48
C THR A 45 -32.43 2.68 -30.19
N PRO A 46 -31.56 2.97 -31.18
CA PRO A 46 -31.47 2.33 -32.49
C PRO A 46 -31.18 0.82 -32.40
N VAL A 47 -31.39 0.11 -33.50
CA VAL A 47 -31.05 -1.33 -33.55
C VAL A 47 -29.55 -1.54 -33.33
N ALA A 48 -29.17 -2.62 -32.68
CA ALA A 48 -27.76 -2.94 -32.44
C ALA A 48 -26.98 -3.00 -33.77
N ASN A 49 -25.79 -2.39 -33.80
CA ASN A 49 -24.96 -2.18 -34.98
C ASN A 49 -25.62 -1.32 -36.08
N ALA A 50 -26.59 -0.48 -35.74
CA ALA A 50 -27.13 0.50 -36.69
C ALA A 50 -26.06 1.43 -37.23
N THR A 51 -26.21 1.83 -38.49
CA THR A 51 -25.39 2.86 -39.17
C THR A 51 -26.24 4.09 -39.45
N GLY A 52 -25.59 5.26 -39.58
CA GLY A 52 -26.29 6.52 -39.81
C GLY A 52 -27.19 6.96 -38.68
N ALA A 53 -26.93 6.48 -37.47
CA ALA A 53 -27.74 6.86 -36.27
C ALA A 53 -27.50 8.33 -35.91
N SER A 54 -28.58 9.07 -35.73
CA SER A 54 -28.58 10.49 -35.34
C SER A 54 -29.12 10.75 -33.93
N GLU A 55 -29.75 9.74 -33.34
CA GLU A 55 -30.41 9.87 -32.03
C GLU A 55 -29.39 9.67 -30.88
N SER A 56 -29.37 10.61 -29.93
CA SER A 56 -28.55 10.54 -28.72
C SER A 56 -29.18 9.68 -27.61
N LYS A 57 -30.45 9.30 -27.77
CA LYS A 57 -31.20 8.49 -26.81
C LYS A 57 -31.29 7.05 -27.30
N ILE A 58 -30.71 6.16 -26.51
CA ILE A 58 -30.66 4.72 -26.76
C ILE A 58 -31.56 4.02 -25.75
N THR A 59 -32.41 3.07 -26.22
CA THR A 59 -33.23 2.22 -25.38
C THR A 59 -32.86 0.76 -25.60
N LEU A 60 -32.75 -0.02 -24.52
CA LEU A 60 -32.43 -1.44 -24.53
C LEU A 60 -33.55 -2.16 -23.77
N ASP A 61 -34.21 -3.11 -24.42
CA ASP A 61 -35.32 -3.90 -23.88
C ASP A 61 -34.86 -5.32 -23.54
N PHE A 62 -35.28 -5.82 -22.38
CA PHE A 62 -34.96 -7.13 -21.84
C PHE A 62 -36.21 -7.97 -21.60
N ASP A 63 -36.05 -9.28 -21.47
CA ASP A 63 -37.12 -10.23 -21.23
C ASP A 63 -37.71 -10.14 -19.81
N GLU A 64 -36.96 -9.60 -18.86
CA GLU A 64 -37.32 -9.47 -17.45
C GLU A 64 -37.00 -8.08 -16.88
N PHE A 65 -37.38 -7.85 -15.61
CA PHE A 65 -37.08 -6.61 -14.88
C PHE A 65 -35.60 -6.53 -14.56
N VAL A 66 -34.94 -5.44 -14.97
CA VAL A 66 -33.51 -5.21 -14.82
C VAL A 66 -33.22 -4.04 -13.89
N LYS A 67 -32.06 -4.12 -13.24
CA LYS A 67 -31.46 -3.05 -12.45
C LYS A 67 -30.02 -2.82 -12.85
N LEU A 68 -29.53 -1.63 -12.55
CA LEU A 68 -28.12 -1.26 -12.77
C LEU A 68 -27.36 -1.33 -11.45
N GLN A 69 -26.22 -2.04 -11.47
CA GLN A 69 -25.31 -2.17 -10.33
C GLN A 69 -24.05 -1.37 -10.60
N ASN A 70 -23.75 -0.39 -9.73
CA ASN A 70 -22.56 0.47 -9.85
C ASN A 70 -22.36 1.05 -11.26
N ALA A 71 -23.45 1.57 -11.86
CA ALA A 71 -23.46 2.03 -13.25
C ALA A 71 -22.34 3.04 -13.56
N TYR A 72 -22.09 3.96 -12.63
CA TYR A 72 -21.08 5.00 -12.77
C TYR A 72 -19.64 4.45 -12.93
N GLU A 73 -19.31 3.36 -12.22
CA GLU A 73 -17.98 2.76 -12.27
C GLU A 73 -17.82 1.76 -13.41
N LYS A 74 -18.91 1.06 -13.76
CA LYS A 74 -18.87 -0.09 -14.66
C LYS A 74 -19.22 0.25 -16.10
N ILE A 75 -20.08 1.23 -16.33
CA ILE A 75 -20.51 1.57 -17.69
C ILE A 75 -19.55 2.57 -18.31
N VAL A 76 -19.05 2.22 -19.49
CA VAL A 76 -18.11 3.04 -20.24
C VAL A 76 -18.68 3.36 -21.61
N VAL A 77 -18.83 4.65 -21.92
CA VAL A 77 -19.19 5.14 -23.26
C VAL A 77 -17.95 5.55 -24.00
N SER A 78 -17.76 5.04 -25.20
CA SER A 78 -16.62 5.32 -26.06
C SER A 78 -17.08 5.69 -27.47
N PRO A 79 -16.69 6.85 -28.02
CA PRO A 79 -15.79 7.90 -27.48
C PRO A 79 -16.25 8.49 -26.15
N PRO A 80 -15.30 9.03 -25.33
CA PRO A 80 -15.63 9.62 -24.04
C PRO A 80 -16.58 10.81 -24.21
N GLN A 81 -17.47 10.98 -23.24
CA GLN A 81 -18.44 12.07 -23.18
C GLN A 81 -17.98 13.08 -22.14
N MET A 82 -17.94 14.38 -22.51
CA MET A 82 -17.58 15.45 -21.56
C MET A 82 -18.71 15.71 -20.57
N GLN A 83 -19.97 15.59 -21.01
CA GLN A 83 -21.13 15.58 -20.17
C GLN A 83 -21.50 14.13 -19.82
N GLN A 84 -21.65 13.86 -18.54
CA GLN A 84 -21.95 12.51 -18.10
C GLN A 84 -23.27 12.00 -18.66
N PRO A 85 -23.31 10.84 -19.35
CA PRO A 85 -24.55 10.27 -19.89
C PRO A 85 -25.57 9.98 -18.78
N GLU A 86 -26.84 10.21 -19.05
CA GLU A 86 -27.92 9.78 -18.18
C GLU A 86 -28.29 8.32 -18.48
N ILE A 87 -28.12 7.44 -17.49
CA ILE A 87 -28.41 6.00 -17.62
C ILE A 87 -29.41 5.59 -16.56
N LYS A 88 -30.56 5.10 -16.99
CA LYS A 88 -31.70 4.75 -16.12
C LYS A 88 -32.27 3.38 -16.48
N ALA A 89 -32.54 2.56 -15.46
CA ALA A 89 -33.31 1.33 -15.61
C ALA A 89 -34.75 1.57 -15.13
N ASN A 90 -35.72 1.20 -15.95
CA ASN A 90 -37.13 1.27 -15.61
C ASN A 90 -37.86 0.02 -16.12
N GLY A 91 -38.23 -0.84 -15.20
CA GLY A 91 -38.86 -2.11 -15.52
C GLY A 91 -37.94 -3.03 -16.34
N ARG A 92 -38.35 -3.35 -17.55
CA ARG A 92 -37.59 -4.21 -18.49
C ARG A 92 -36.71 -3.41 -19.46
N ARG A 93 -36.58 -2.09 -19.23
CA ARG A 93 -35.92 -1.17 -20.17
C ARG A 93 -34.78 -0.41 -19.50
N ILE A 94 -33.65 -0.33 -20.18
CA ILE A 94 -32.57 0.59 -19.87
C ILE A 94 -32.57 1.70 -20.92
N THR A 95 -32.49 2.93 -20.46
CA THR A 95 -32.36 4.12 -21.31
C THR A 95 -31.00 4.76 -21.05
N VAL A 96 -30.27 5.01 -22.13
CA VAL A 96 -29.00 5.77 -22.12
C VAL A 96 -29.21 7.02 -22.95
N GLU A 97 -28.98 8.20 -22.38
CA GLU A 97 -29.07 9.48 -23.07
C GLU A 97 -27.67 10.14 -23.08
N LEU A 98 -27.10 10.27 -24.28
CA LEU A 98 -25.82 10.95 -24.49
C LEU A 98 -26.08 12.45 -24.58
N LEU A 99 -25.46 13.22 -23.69
CA LEU A 99 -25.71 14.67 -23.60
C LEU A 99 -24.79 15.47 -24.51
N ASP A 100 -23.66 14.92 -24.93
CA ASP A 100 -22.77 15.53 -25.90
C ASP A 100 -23.31 15.34 -27.33
N THR A 101 -23.01 16.29 -28.20
CA THR A 101 -23.32 16.17 -29.63
C THR A 101 -22.56 15.00 -30.22
N LEU A 102 -23.27 14.11 -30.93
CA LEU A 102 -22.66 12.95 -31.55
C LEU A 102 -21.66 13.36 -32.64
N LYS A 103 -20.46 12.80 -32.58
CA LYS A 103 -19.41 13.02 -33.59
C LYS A 103 -19.82 12.35 -34.91
N PRO A 104 -19.64 13.00 -36.06
CA PRO A 104 -19.95 12.39 -37.35
C PRO A 104 -19.01 11.23 -37.68
N SER A 105 -19.49 10.29 -38.50
CA SER A 105 -18.72 9.13 -38.98
C SER A 105 -17.98 8.36 -37.88
N THR A 106 -18.64 8.17 -36.73
CA THR A 106 -18.02 7.63 -35.53
C THR A 106 -18.82 6.45 -34.99
N THR A 107 -18.11 5.36 -34.69
CA THR A 107 -18.69 4.22 -33.99
C THR A 107 -18.73 4.47 -32.50
N TYR A 108 -19.90 4.37 -31.89
CA TYR A 108 -20.11 4.46 -30.43
C TYR A 108 -20.24 3.06 -29.83
N THR A 109 -19.58 2.87 -28.72
CA THR A 109 -19.66 1.63 -27.92
C THR A 109 -20.06 1.98 -26.51
N ILE A 110 -21.11 1.36 -26.00
CA ILE A 110 -21.54 1.47 -24.60
C ILE A 110 -21.27 0.10 -23.97
N ASP A 111 -20.24 0.02 -23.18
CA ASP A 111 -19.84 -1.20 -22.50
C ASP A 111 -20.44 -1.21 -21.09
N PHE A 112 -21.36 -2.13 -20.84
CA PHE A 112 -22.03 -2.29 -19.56
C PHE A 112 -21.28 -3.22 -18.61
N ASN A 113 -20.30 -3.98 -19.12
CA ASN A 113 -19.60 -5.01 -18.37
C ASN A 113 -20.59 -5.98 -17.70
N ASP A 114 -20.65 -5.96 -16.35
CA ASP A 114 -21.59 -6.73 -15.51
C ASP A 114 -22.54 -5.81 -14.72
N ALA A 115 -22.78 -4.59 -15.20
CA ALA A 115 -23.64 -3.60 -14.52
C ALA A 115 -25.12 -3.95 -14.61
N ILE A 116 -25.56 -4.68 -15.66
CA ILE A 116 -26.94 -5.09 -15.85
C ILE A 116 -27.19 -6.39 -15.10
N ALA A 117 -28.20 -6.41 -14.25
CA ALA A 117 -28.61 -7.62 -13.55
C ALA A 117 -30.13 -7.71 -13.45
N ASP A 118 -30.69 -8.91 -13.28
CA ASP A 118 -32.10 -9.06 -12.95
C ASP A 118 -32.41 -8.37 -11.62
N ASN A 119 -33.69 -7.97 -11.47
CA ASN A 119 -34.12 -7.19 -10.31
C ASN A 119 -34.18 -8.03 -9.02
N ASN A 120 -34.49 -9.32 -9.12
CA ASN A 120 -34.79 -10.18 -7.98
C ASN A 120 -33.52 -10.83 -7.43
N GLU A 121 -32.92 -11.74 -8.18
CA GLU A 121 -31.77 -12.56 -7.76
C GLU A 121 -30.42 -11.87 -7.97
N SER A 122 -30.39 -10.80 -8.75
CA SER A 122 -29.18 -10.05 -9.11
C SER A 122 -28.19 -10.88 -9.95
N ASN A 123 -28.69 -11.72 -10.86
CA ASN A 123 -27.84 -12.43 -11.81
C ASN A 123 -27.31 -11.44 -12.85
N PRO A 124 -26.00 -11.23 -12.97
CA PRO A 124 -25.46 -10.22 -13.89
C PRO A 124 -25.43 -10.75 -15.33
N LEU A 125 -25.78 -9.88 -16.27
CA LEU A 125 -25.50 -10.09 -17.69
C LEU A 125 -24.03 -9.72 -17.95
N GLU A 126 -23.17 -10.73 -18.04
CA GLU A 126 -21.72 -10.54 -18.17
C GLU A 126 -21.33 -10.04 -19.58
N ALA A 127 -20.38 -9.12 -19.65
CA ALA A 127 -19.74 -8.64 -20.88
C ALA A 127 -20.69 -8.08 -21.96
N PHE A 128 -21.82 -7.51 -21.56
CA PHE A 128 -22.76 -6.89 -22.49
C PHE A 128 -22.23 -5.54 -22.99
N SER A 129 -22.21 -5.37 -24.32
CA SER A 129 -21.76 -4.16 -24.97
C SER A 129 -22.72 -3.80 -26.12
N PHE A 130 -23.16 -2.57 -26.17
CA PHE A 130 -24.03 -2.05 -27.23
C PHE A 130 -23.23 -1.15 -28.17
N VAL A 131 -23.43 -1.32 -29.48
CA VAL A 131 -22.68 -0.62 -30.53
C VAL A 131 -23.62 -0.03 -31.57
N PHE A 132 -23.34 1.20 -32.01
CA PHE A 132 -23.98 1.85 -33.15
C PHE A 132 -22.99 2.83 -33.81
N SER A 133 -23.27 3.29 -35.01
CA SER A 133 -22.42 4.23 -35.74
C SER A 133 -23.24 5.38 -36.31
N THR A 134 -22.71 6.59 -36.22
CA THR A 134 -23.22 7.78 -36.94
C THR A 134 -22.77 7.82 -38.39
N GLY A 135 -21.78 6.99 -38.73
CA GLY A 135 -21.28 6.82 -40.10
C GLY A 135 -22.00 5.72 -40.89
N SER A 136 -21.52 5.44 -42.10
CA SER A 136 -22.05 4.39 -42.99
C SER A 136 -21.58 2.98 -42.64
N THR A 137 -20.60 2.86 -41.76
CA THR A 137 -19.99 1.59 -41.32
C THR A 137 -19.82 1.54 -39.82
N VAL A 138 -19.78 0.34 -39.26
CA VAL A 138 -19.42 0.07 -37.87
C VAL A 138 -18.00 -0.45 -37.81
N ASP A 139 -17.15 0.21 -37.02
CA ASP A 139 -15.79 -0.27 -36.74
C ASP A 139 -15.83 -1.49 -35.82
N THR A 140 -15.09 -2.54 -36.17
CA THR A 140 -15.17 -3.85 -35.48
C THR A 140 -13.85 -4.29 -34.86
N LEU A 141 -12.76 -3.58 -35.10
CA LEU A 141 -11.47 -3.91 -34.53
C LEU A 141 -11.40 -3.55 -33.05
N GLY A 142 -10.41 -4.07 -32.37
CA GLY A 142 -10.20 -3.78 -30.96
C GLY A 142 -8.86 -4.31 -30.47
N VAL A 143 -8.52 -3.88 -29.27
CA VAL A 143 -7.29 -4.28 -28.56
C VAL A 143 -7.59 -4.59 -27.11
N SER A 144 -6.78 -5.44 -26.49
CA SER A 144 -6.92 -5.73 -25.07
C SER A 144 -5.57 -5.94 -24.39
N GLY A 145 -5.57 -5.88 -23.08
CA GLY A 145 -4.35 -6.01 -22.30
C GLY A 145 -4.57 -5.82 -20.81
N THR A 146 -3.48 -5.48 -20.11
CA THR A 146 -3.47 -5.34 -18.66
C THR A 146 -2.73 -4.06 -18.26
N VAL A 147 -3.24 -3.37 -17.24
CA VAL A 147 -2.57 -2.24 -16.58
C VAL A 147 -2.13 -2.67 -15.20
N LEU A 148 -0.83 -2.59 -14.94
CA LEU A 148 -0.20 -2.97 -13.68
C LEU A 148 0.58 -1.78 -13.11
N GLU A 149 0.67 -1.70 -11.80
CA GLU A 149 1.59 -0.77 -11.12
C GLU A 149 3.04 -1.11 -11.50
N ALA A 150 3.80 -0.15 -11.98
CA ALA A 150 5.16 -0.39 -12.46
C ALA A 150 6.11 -0.91 -11.38
N SER A 151 5.99 -0.40 -10.14
CA SER A 151 6.90 -0.71 -9.02
C SER A 151 6.70 -2.11 -8.44
N ASN A 152 5.49 -2.70 -8.57
CA ASN A 152 5.15 -3.90 -7.81
C ASN A 152 4.18 -4.86 -8.49
N LEU A 153 3.85 -4.63 -9.77
CA LEU A 153 2.91 -5.42 -10.57
C LEU A 153 1.53 -5.64 -9.93
N GLU A 154 1.07 -4.71 -9.07
CA GLU A 154 -0.33 -4.74 -8.62
C GLU A 154 -1.27 -4.43 -9.79
N PRO A 155 -2.32 -5.21 -9.99
CA PRO A 155 -3.33 -4.86 -10.98
C PRO A 155 -4.08 -3.60 -10.54
N ILE A 156 -4.27 -2.67 -11.47
CA ILE A 156 -4.97 -1.41 -11.19
C ILE A 156 -6.40 -1.53 -11.69
N LYS A 157 -7.37 -1.52 -10.76
CA LYS A 157 -8.80 -1.53 -11.06
C LYS A 157 -9.28 -0.10 -11.37
N GLY A 158 -10.13 0.03 -12.40
CA GLY A 158 -10.86 1.26 -12.68
C GLY A 158 -10.08 2.37 -13.37
N ILE A 159 -8.79 2.15 -13.70
CA ILE A 159 -8.02 3.14 -14.46
C ILE A 159 -8.52 3.22 -15.91
N LEU A 160 -8.59 4.43 -16.46
CA LEU A 160 -8.91 4.62 -17.88
C LEU A 160 -7.76 4.15 -18.76
N VAL A 161 -8.09 3.46 -19.83
CA VAL A 161 -7.18 3.19 -20.94
C VAL A 161 -7.73 3.88 -22.17
N GLY A 162 -6.93 4.72 -22.80
CA GLY A 162 -7.34 5.52 -23.94
C GLY A 162 -6.36 5.44 -25.10
N ILE A 163 -6.85 5.75 -26.29
CA ILE A 163 -6.03 5.81 -27.50
C ILE A 163 -6.16 7.17 -28.20
N HIS A 164 -5.11 7.52 -28.92
CA HIS A 164 -5.09 8.63 -29.87
C HIS A 164 -4.71 8.15 -31.27
N SER A 165 -5.47 8.56 -32.27
CA SER A 165 -5.12 8.48 -33.69
C SER A 165 -4.16 9.61 -34.09
N ASP A 166 -4.20 10.74 -33.39
CA ASP A 166 -3.17 11.78 -33.47
C ASP A 166 -1.88 11.28 -32.80
N LEU A 167 -0.86 11.05 -33.63
CA LEU A 167 0.42 10.49 -33.18
C LEU A 167 1.38 11.55 -32.61
N SER A 168 0.96 12.82 -32.54
CA SER A 168 1.77 13.88 -31.95
C SER A 168 1.97 13.66 -30.44
N ASP A 169 3.15 14.00 -29.93
CA ASP A 169 3.48 13.84 -28.51
C ASP A 169 2.61 14.74 -27.59
N SER A 170 2.07 15.83 -28.16
CA SER A 170 1.18 16.74 -27.42
C SER A 170 -0.25 16.26 -27.30
N ALA A 171 -0.69 15.28 -28.11
CA ALA A 171 -2.08 14.84 -28.13
C ALA A 171 -2.57 14.39 -26.75
N PHE A 172 -1.78 13.62 -26.01
CA PHE A 172 -2.12 13.13 -24.67
C PHE A 172 -2.37 14.23 -23.65
N ARG A 173 -1.74 15.41 -23.82
CA ARG A 173 -1.91 16.56 -22.92
C ARG A 173 -3.00 17.54 -23.37
N THR A 174 -3.25 17.63 -24.67
CA THR A 174 -4.08 18.70 -25.22
C THR A 174 -5.45 18.24 -25.71
N LYS A 175 -5.62 16.94 -25.98
CA LYS A 175 -6.84 16.37 -26.54
C LYS A 175 -7.41 15.28 -25.64
N PRO A 176 -8.74 15.20 -25.49
CA PRO A 176 -9.36 14.02 -24.89
C PRO A 176 -9.12 12.80 -25.76
N PHE A 177 -9.11 11.61 -25.18
CA PHE A 177 -8.95 10.35 -25.91
C PHE A 177 -9.98 10.18 -27.03
N ASP A 178 -9.60 9.55 -28.12
CA ASP A 178 -10.51 9.18 -29.21
C ASP A 178 -11.43 8.03 -28.80
N ARG A 179 -10.87 7.07 -28.03
CA ARG A 179 -11.60 5.94 -27.48
C ARG A 179 -11.08 5.60 -26.09
N ILE A 180 -11.96 5.07 -25.26
CA ILE A 180 -11.64 4.68 -23.92
C ILE A 180 -12.18 3.29 -23.57
N SER A 181 -11.53 2.66 -22.61
CA SER A 181 -11.97 1.50 -21.86
C SER A 181 -11.58 1.69 -20.38
N ARG A 182 -12.06 0.83 -19.51
CA ARG A 182 -11.74 0.88 -18.08
C ARG A 182 -11.29 -0.50 -17.61
N THR A 183 -10.32 -0.56 -16.71
CA THR A 183 -9.78 -1.83 -16.22
C THR A 183 -10.68 -2.51 -15.20
N ASP A 184 -10.73 -3.85 -15.24
CA ASP A 184 -11.39 -4.71 -14.25
C ASP A 184 -10.53 -4.89 -12.96
N SER A 185 -11.00 -5.69 -12.01
CA SER A 185 -10.30 -6.01 -10.77
C SER A 185 -8.96 -6.77 -10.94
N ARG A 186 -8.70 -7.27 -12.14
CA ARG A 186 -7.43 -7.90 -12.54
C ARG A 186 -6.55 -6.96 -13.34
N GLY A 187 -6.93 -5.68 -13.47
CA GLY A 187 -6.26 -4.69 -14.29
C GLY A 187 -6.44 -4.90 -15.80
N ARG A 188 -7.36 -5.76 -16.24
CA ARG A 188 -7.56 -6.06 -17.68
C ARG A 188 -8.51 -5.05 -18.30
N PHE A 189 -8.20 -4.62 -19.50
CA PHE A 189 -9.05 -3.78 -20.33
C PHE A 189 -9.36 -4.45 -21.67
N ASN A 190 -10.49 -4.09 -22.26
CA ASN A 190 -10.90 -4.52 -23.58
C ASN A 190 -11.54 -3.33 -24.29
N MET A 191 -10.90 -2.85 -25.33
CA MET A 191 -11.34 -1.70 -26.13
C MET A 191 -11.80 -2.19 -27.50
N ARG A 192 -13.03 -1.88 -27.85
CA ARG A 192 -13.67 -2.29 -29.12
C ARG A 192 -14.10 -1.09 -29.95
N GLY A 193 -14.59 -1.36 -31.16
CA GLY A 193 -15.10 -0.34 -32.06
C GLY A 193 -14.01 0.56 -32.65
N MET A 194 -12.83 0.01 -32.91
CA MET A 194 -11.71 0.73 -33.48
C MET A 194 -11.71 0.62 -34.99
N ALA A 195 -11.43 1.72 -35.67
CA ALA A 195 -11.15 1.75 -37.10
C ALA A 195 -9.74 1.17 -37.40
N PRO A 196 -9.49 0.69 -38.61
CA PRO A 196 -8.12 0.38 -39.06
C PRO A 196 -7.23 1.63 -39.00
N GLY A 197 -6.03 1.49 -38.41
CA GLY A 197 -5.11 2.63 -38.29
C GLY A 197 -3.97 2.35 -37.31
N LYS A 198 -3.15 3.38 -37.07
CA LYS A 198 -2.07 3.37 -36.09
C LYS A 198 -2.49 4.24 -34.92
N TYR A 199 -2.24 3.78 -33.71
CA TYR A 199 -2.65 4.47 -32.51
C TYR A 199 -1.53 4.51 -31.45
N ARG A 200 -1.52 5.58 -30.66
CA ARG A 200 -0.83 5.60 -29.36
C ARG A 200 -1.80 5.16 -28.28
N ILE A 201 -1.33 4.36 -27.34
CA ILE A 201 -2.14 3.88 -26.20
C ILE A 201 -1.56 4.38 -24.90
N TYR A 202 -2.46 4.75 -23.99
CA TYR A 202 -2.15 5.29 -22.68
C TYR A 202 -3.08 4.69 -21.61
N ALA A 203 -2.60 4.66 -20.37
CA ALA A 203 -3.49 4.57 -19.22
C ALA A 203 -3.41 5.89 -18.44
N LEU A 204 -4.52 6.30 -17.81
CA LEU A 204 -4.65 7.56 -17.10
C LEU A 204 -5.58 7.40 -15.89
N ALA A 205 -5.08 7.73 -14.70
CA ALA A 205 -5.90 7.93 -13.52
C ALA A 205 -6.45 9.37 -13.52
N ASP A 206 -7.39 9.60 -14.41
CA ASP A 206 -8.00 10.91 -14.65
C ASP A 206 -8.77 11.39 -13.42
N ALA A 207 -8.24 12.40 -12.75
CA ALA A 207 -8.77 12.92 -11.49
C ALA A 207 -9.88 13.96 -11.69
N ASN A 208 -9.86 14.67 -12.83
CA ASN A 208 -10.79 15.77 -13.11
C ASN A 208 -11.83 15.46 -14.21
N GLY A 209 -11.78 14.27 -14.81
CA GLY A 209 -12.76 13.80 -15.79
C GLY A 209 -12.63 14.44 -17.17
N ASN A 210 -11.47 14.96 -17.53
CA ASN A 210 -11.25 15.64 -18.81
C ASN A 210 -10.65 14.77 -19.92
N TYR A 211 -10.34 13.50 -19.59
CA TYR A 211 -9.81 12.47 -20.51
C TYR A 211 -8.49 12.83 -21.18
N ARG A 212 -7.65 13.62 -20.51
CA ARG A 212 -6.31 14.02 -20.96
C ARG A 212 -5.36 14.15 -19.77
N PHE A 213 -4.07 13.99 -20.00
CA PHE A 213 -3.05 14.15 -18.95
C PHE A 213 -2.68 15.63 -18.81
N ASP A 214 -3.19 16.31 -17.81
CA ASP A 214 -2.90 17.72 -17.54
C ASP A 214 -2.34 17.98 -16.12
N GLN A 215 -2.40 16.98 -15.24
CA GLN A 215 -1.86 17.09 -13.88
C GLN A 215 -0.73 16.08 -13.66
N LYS A 216 0.44 16.56 -13.23
CA LYS A 216 1.59 15.69 -12.91
C LYS A 216 1.29 14.67 -11.79
N SER A 217 0.28 14.94 -10.96
CA SER A 217 -0.19 14.04 -9.90
C SER A 217 -0.97 12.84 -10.42
N GLU A 218 -1.39 12.85 -11.67
CA GLU A 218 -2.11 11.74 -12.27
C GLU A 218 -1.17 10.59 -12.59
N LYS A 219 -1.59 9.38 -12.24
CA LYS A 219 -0.86 8.17 -12.59
C LYS A 219 -1.09 7.84 -14.05
N ILE A 220 -0.03 7.57 -14.78
CA ILE A 220 -0.06 7.31 -16.22
C ILE A 220 0.70 6.04 -16.59
N ALA A 221 0.37 5.49 -17.75
CA ALA A 221 1.21 4.53 -18.46
C ALA A 221 1.15 4.79 -19.96
N TYR A 222 2.19 4.44 -20.68
CA TYR A 222 2.24 4.55 -22.14
C TYR A 222 3.16 3.49 -22.73
N LEU A 223 2.99 3.24 -24.05
CA LEU A 223 3.92 2.45 -24.83
C LEU A 223 4.68 3.36 -25.79
N ASP A 224 5.96 3.08 -25.98
CA ASP A 224 6.79 3.78 -26.96
C ASP A 224 6.43 3.36 -28.39
N SER A 225 5.96 2.11 -28.57
CA SER A 225 5.53 1.57 -29.85
C SER A 225 4.08 1.92 -30.18
N LEU A 226 3.80 2.11 -31.46
CA LEU A 226 2.44 2.27 -31.96
C LEU A 226 1.71 0.94 -31.96
N ILE A 227 0.42 0.95 -31.70
CA ILE A 227 -0.46 -0.21 -31.87
C ILE A 227 -1.20 -0.13 -33.19
N VAL A 228 -1.35 -1.28 -33.84
CA VAL A 228 -2.14 -1.46 -35.07
C VAL A 228 -3.14 -2.58 -34.80
N PRO A 229 -4.44 -2.26 -34.63
CA PRO A 229 -5.45 -3.28 -34.39
C PRO A 229 -5.70 -4.11 -35.67
N TYR A 230 -5.82 -5.42 -35.48
CA TYR A 230 -6.17 -6.36 -36.53
C TYR A 230 -6.98 -7.54 -35.98
N ALA A 231 -7.55 -8.32 -36.89
CA ALA A 231 -8.38 -9.45 -36.53
C ALA A 231 -7.87 -10.74 -37.18
N THR A 232 -7.86 -11.83 -36.46
CA THR A 232 -7.48 -13.16 -36.93
C THR A 232 -8.54 -14.20 -36.55
N PRO A 233 -8.79 -15.22 -37.40
CA PRO A 233 -9.63 -16.35 -37.01
C PRO A 233 -8.92 -17.18 -35.95
N ALA A 234 -9.66 -17.58 -34.93
CA ALA A 234 -9.18 -18.44 -33.86
C ALA A 234 -10.27 -19.45 -33.44
N TRP A 235 -9.89 -20.44 -32.64
CA TRP A 235 -10.80 -21.43 -32.08
C TRP A 235 -10.79 -21.35 -30.56
N ARG A 236 -11.95 -21.51 -29.94
CA ARG A 236 -12.06 -21.61 -28.49
C ARG A 236 -12.94 -22.80 -28.10
N SER A 237 -12.70 -23.34 -26.93
CA SER A 237 -13.54 -24.37 -26.34
C SER A 237 -14.66 -23.69 -25.56
N ASP A 238 -15.90 -23.82 -26.02
CA ASP A 238 -17.08 -23.35 -25.31
C ASP A 238 -17.72 -24.54 -24.56
N THR A 239 -17.92 -24.36 -23.26
CA THR A 239 -18.57 -25.35 -22.41
C THR A 239 -20.08 -25.16 -22.47
N VAL A 240 -20.80 -26.17 -22.95
CA VAL A 240 -22.24 -26.20 -22.89
C VAL A 240 -22.64 -26.89 -21.58
N TRP A 241 -23.46 -26.19 -20.80
CA TRP A 241 -23.90 -26.70 -19.50
C TRP A 241 -25.27 -27.34 -19.62
N HIS A 242 -25.45 -28.50 -18.98
CA HIS A 242 -26.75 -29.16 -18.84
C HIS A 242 -27.62 -28.45 -17.79
N ASP A 243 -26.98 -28.05 -16.71
CA ASP A 243 -27.53 -27.22 -15.62
C ASP A 243 -26.44 -26.27 -15.09
N SER A 244 -26.70 -25.54 -14.00
CA SER A 244 -25.78 -24.54 -13.43
C SER A 244 -24.41 -25.10 -13.00
N ILE A 245 -24.28 -26.43 -12.83
CA ILE A 245 -23.06 -27.09 -12.34
C ILE A 245 -22.57 -28.28 -13.20
N THR A 246 -23.44 -28.85 -14.03
CA THR A 246 -23.16 -30.07 -14.83
C THR A 246 -22.80 -29.67 -16.27
N ILE A 247 -21.63 -30.09 -16.75
CA ILE A 247 -21.23 -29.91 -18.13
C ILE A 247 -21.91 -30.93 -19.02
N ASP A 248 -22.62 -30.51 -20.06
CA ASP A 248 -23.17 -31.37 -21.10
C ASP A 248 -22.10 -31.74 -22.13
N THR A 249 -21.48 -30.74 -22.75
CA THR A 249 -20.44 -30.96 -23.76
C THR A 249 -19.48 -29.78 -23.89
N ILE A 250 -18.32 -30.01 -24.49
CA ILE A 250 -17.35 -28.97 -24.84
C ILE A 250 -17.24 -28.90 -26.36
N ARG A 251 -17.61 -27.77 -26.94
CA ARG A 251 -17.58 -27.53 -28.38
C ARG A 251 -16.44 -26.64 -28.77
N GLN A 252 -15.78 -26.95 -29.89
CA GLN A 252 -14.81 -26.02 -30.53
C GLN A 252 -15.57 -25.04 -31.40
N VAL A 253 -15.51 -23.76 -31.05
CA VAL A 253 -16.20 -22.70 -31.79
C VAL A 253 -15.18 -21.78 -32.44
N ARG A 254 -15.35 -21.52 -33.74
CA ARG A 254 -14.56 -20.53 -34.46
C ARG A 254 -15.01 -19.13 -34.06
N TYR A 255 -14.07 -18.26 -33.73
CA TYR A 255 -14.35 -16.87 -33.43
C TYR A 255 -13.29 -15.93 -34.03
N THR A 256 -13.60 -14.65 -34.07
CA THR A 256 -12.65 -13.62 -34.49
C THR A 256 -11.86 -13.12 -33.28
N ARG A 257 -10.56 -13.35 -33.26
CA ARG A 257 -9.65 -12.84 -32.24
C ARG A 257 -9.17 -11.47 -32.64
N LEU A 258 -9.47 -10.47 -31.82
CA LEU A 258 -9.00 -9.10 -31.97
C LEU A 258 -7.60 -8.97 -31.35
N GLN A 259 -6.69 -8.34 -32.06
CA GLN A 259 -5.28 -8.23 -31.69
C GLN A 259 -4.77 -6.79 -31.90
N PRO A 260 -3.71 -6.36 -31.12
CA PRO A 260 -3.05 -7.10 -30.06
C PRO A 260 -3.92 -7.29 -28.83
N ASP A 261 -3.78 -8.45 -28.18
CA ASP A 261 -4.55 -8.83 -26.98
C ASP A 261 -3.68 -9.09 -25.75
N ASN A 262 -2.41 -8.73 -25.83
CA ASN A 262 -1.39 -8.93 -24.79
C ASN A 262 -0.65 -7.62 -24.43
N ILE A 263 -1.32 -6.50 -24.56
CA ILE A 263 -0.74 -5.20 -24.23
C ILE A 263 -0.54 -5.12 -22.72
N VAL A 264 0.67 -4.75 -22.29
CA VAL A 264 0.99 -4.50 -20.87
C VAL A 264 1.37 -3.04 -20.69
N LEU A 265 0.56 -2.32 -19.92
CA LEU A 265 0.81 -0.94 -19.53
C LEU A 265 1.30 -0.93 -18.07
N ARG A 266 2.51 -0.40 -17.83
CA ARG A 266 3.09 -0.24 -16.50
C ARG A 266 2.84 1.18 -16.02
N ALA A 267 1.90 1.33 -15.11
CA ALA A 267 1.49 2.63 -14.61
C ALA A 267 2.43 3.13 -13.51
N PHE A 268 2.77 4.40 -13.61
CA PHE A 268 3.63 5.11 -12.67
C PHE A 268 3.11 6.53 -12.44
N GLN A 269 3.56 7.13 -11.39
CA GLN A 269 3.29 8.53 -11.05
C GLN A 269 4.62 9.25 -10.89
N VAL A 270 4.72 10.43 -11.47
CA VAL A 270 5.88 11.30 -11.25
C VAL A 270 5.70 11.95 -9.88
N PRO A 271 6.66 11.83 -8.97
CA PRO A 271 6.59 12.53 -7.69
C PRO A 271 6.51 14.05 -7.94
N LEU A 272 5.56 14.70 -7.28
CA LEU A 272 5.50 16.16 -7.30
C LEU A 272 6.65 16.69 -6.45
N LYS A 273 7.50 17.50 -7.05
CA LYS A 273 8.57 18.19 -6.33
C LYS A 273 8.00 19.46 -5.72
N GLN A 274 7.49 19.37 -4.50
CA GLN A 274 6.97 20.52 -3.74
C GLN A 274 7.54 20.50 -2.34
N GLN A 275 8.59 21.29 -2.11
CA GLN A 275 9.24 21.38 -0.81
C GLN A 275 8.66 22.53 0.00
N TYR A 276 8.06 22.21 1.14
CA TYR A 276 7.56 23.18 2.12
C TYR A 276 7.58 22.59 3.54
N LEU A 277 7.59 23.48 4.53
CA LEU A 277 7.52 23.10 5.92
C LEU A 277 6.08 22.70 6.29
N VAL A 278 5.87 21.41 6.60
CA VAL A 278 4.53 20.85 6.92
C VAL A 278 4.13 21.19 8.36
N LYS A 279 5.04 20.97 9.32
CA LYS A 279 4.84 21.25 10.74
C LYS A 279 6.15 21.36 11.49
N ASN A 280 6.11 22.03 12.63
CA ASN A 280 7.26 22.34 13.47
C ASN A 280 6.96 22.20 14.97
N PRO A 281 6.56 21.00 15.48
CA PRO A 281 6.21 20.83 16.89
C PRO A 281 7.41 20.98 17.80
N ARG A 282 7.23 21.70 18.93
CA ARG A 282 8.13 21.76 20.08
C ARG A 282 7.45 21.11 21.28
N GLU A 283 7.58 19.80 21.41
CA GLU A 283 6.93 19.06 22.50
C GLU A 283 7.62 19.27 23.85
N LYS A 284 8.97 19.40 23.82
CA LYS A 284 9.83 19.63 24.97
C LYS A 284 10.54 20.97 24.82
N HIS A 285 11.01 21.56 25.93
CA HIS A 285 11.80 22.79 25.88
C HIS A 285 13.13 22.62 25.17
N ASN A 286 13.78 21.49 25.35
CA ASN A 286 15.14 21.21 24.87
C ASN A 286 15.21 20.66 23.45
N SER A 287 14.08 20.55 22.74
CA SER A 287 14.08 20.03 21.36
C SER A 287 12.84 20.45 20.60
N PHE A 288 12.96 20.53 19.28
CA PHE A 288 11.85 20.71 18.34
C PHE A 288 12.08 19.89 17.08
N LYS A 289 11.03 19.63 16.33
CA LYS A 289 11.10 18.90 15.07
C LYS A 289 10.65 19.77 13.91
N LEU A 290 11.26 19.55 12.75
CA LEU A 290 10.81 20.09 11.49
C LEU A 290 10.41 18.92 10.59
N PHE A 291 9.24 19.02 9.96
CA PHE A 291 8.76 18.06 8.99
C PHE A 291 8.57 18.76 7.66
N PHE A 292 9.23 18.28 6.65
CA PHE A 292 9.11 18.76 5.28
C PHE A 292 8.27 17.81 4.43
N SER A 293 7.73 18.32 3.33
CA SER A 293 6.87 17.55 2.42
C SER A 293 7.63 16.53 1.60
N GLU A 294 8.90 16.79 1.30
CA GLU A 294 9.73 15.98 0.40
C GLU A 294 11.13 15.78 0.97
N PRO A 295 11.84 14.72 0.54
CA PRO A 295 13.28 14.55 0.79
C PRO A 295 14.11 15.74 0.32
N ALA A 296 15.20 16.03 1.04
CA ALA A 296 16.13 17.08 0.68
C ALA A 296 17.60 16.60 0.74
N ASP A 297 18.42 17.11 -0.19
CA ASP A 297 19.85 16.77 -0.22
C ASP A 297 20.63 17.46 0.91
N THR A 298 20.12 18.59 1.39
CA THR A 298 20.78 19.43 2.41
C THR A 298 19.84 19.74 3.55
N LEU A 299 20.42 19.92 4.74
CA LEU A 299 19.68 20.39 5.90
C LEU A 299 19.29 21.88 5.76
N PRO A 300 18.13 22.29 6.31
CA PRO A 300 17.74 23.69 6.35
C PRO A 300 18.68 24.48 7.28
N THR A 301 18.90 25.75 6.95
CA THR A 301 19.60 26.68 7.81
C THR A 301 18.61 27.33 8.78
N ILE A 302 18.99 27.44 10.06
CA ILE A 302 18.15 28.05 11.08
C ILE A 302 18.85 29.30 11.61
N ARG A 303 18.16 30.45 11.56
CA ARG A 303 18.58 31.71 12.15
C ARG A 303 17.62 32.12 13.28
N GLY A 304 18.15 32.40 14.46
CA GLY A 304 17.36 33.00 15.54
C GLY A 304 17.01 34.44 15.23
N ILE A 305 15.80 34.87 15.53
CA ILE A 305 15.38 36.26 15.36
C ILE A 305 15.62 37.05 16.65
N ASP A 306 15.35 36.44 17.79
CA ASP A 306 15.42 37.05 19.13
C ASP A 306 16.52 36.43 20.03
N PHE A 307 17.38 35.59 19.45
CA PHE A 307 18.51 34.94 20.10
C PHE A 307 19.60 34.58 19.07
N ASP A 308 20.81 34.36 19.54
CA ASP A 308 21.87 33.81 18.69
C ASP A 308 21.65 32.30 18.50
N ALA A 309 21.52 31.89 17.25
CA ALA A 309 21.35 30.50 16.88
C ALA A 309 22.66 29.81 16.47
N GLU A 310 23.76 30.57 16.40
CA GLU A 310 25.07 30.03 16.06
C GLU A 310 25.44 28.96 17.10
N ASP A 311 25.68 27.75 16.62
CA ASP A 311 26.05 26.62 17.47
C ASP A 311 25.03 26.23 18.58
N ALA A 312 23.82 26.81 18.55
CA ALA A 312 22.79 26.55 19.55
C ALA A 312 22.11 25.19 19.42
N PHE A 313 22.25 24.54 18.27
CA PHE A 313 21.48 23.30 17.94
C PHE A 313 22.37 22.14 17.52
N VAL A 314 21.91 20.93 17.79
CA VAL A 314 22.40 19.68 17.20
C VAL A 314 21.29 19.09 16.36
N ALA A 315 21.51 18.93 15.06
CA ALA A 315 20.54 18.36 14.13
C ALA A 315 20.64 16.82 14.11
N GLU A 316 19.49 16.18 14.20
CA GLU A 316 19.30 14.74 14.02
C GLU A 316 18.30 14.55 12.88
N ALA A 317 18.79 14.32 11.67
CA ALA A 317 17.98 14.11 10.49
C ALA A 317 17.77 12.61 10.22
N ASN A 318 16.63 12.28 9.62
CA ASN A 318 16.45 10.96 9.02
C ASN A 318 17.26 10.86 7.70
N ALA A 319 17.31 9.68 7.11
CA ALA A 319 18.07 9.39 5.89
C ALA A 319 17.67 10.24 4.67
N THR A 320 16.47 10.83 4.69
CA THR A 320 15.89 11.63 3.60
C THR A 320 15.86 13.12 3.89
N ASN A 321 16.32 13.57 5.06
CA ASN A 321 16.30 14.96 5.52
C ASN A 321 14.91 15.65 5.48
N ASP A 322 13.83 14.87 5.47
CA ASP A 322 12.47 15.39 5.51
C ASP A 322 11.90 15.49 6.93
N THR A 323 12.54 14.81 7.87
CA THR A 323 12.21 14.83 9.29
C THR A 323 13.47 15.08 10.10
N ILE A 324 13.54 16.24 10.75
CA ILE A 324 14.73 16.68 11.46
C ILE A 324 14.36 17.02 12.90
N LEU A 325 15.03 16.40 13.85
CA LEU A 325 14.95 16.74 15.28
C LEU A 325 16.14 17.62 15.63
N TYR A 326 15.86 18.80 16.13
CA TYR A 326 16.87 19.73 16.64
C TYR A 326 16.92 19.67 18.17
N TRP A 327 18.09 19.37 18.70
CA TRP A 327 18.42 19.42 20.11
C TRP A 327 19.01 20.77 20.43
N ILE A 328 18.50 21.45 21.47
CA ILE A 328 18.96 22.78 21.86
C ILE A 328 20.05 22.60 22.90
N LYS A 329 21.32 22.92 22.54
CA LYS A 329 22.49 22.84 23.44
C LYS A 329 22.49 23.96 24.47
N ASP A 330 22.16 25.17 24.02
CA ASP A 330 22.22 26.38 24.84
C ASP A 330 21.08 26.40 25.85
N THR A 331 21.44 26.33 27.12
CA THR A 331 20.47 26.32 28.22
C THR A 331 19.72 27.65 28.34
N THR A 332 20.26 28.74 27.91
CA THR A 332 19.59 30.06 27.90
C THR A 332 18.49 30.11 26.85
N VAL A 333 18.70 29.43 25.73
CA VAL A 333 17.76 29.33 24.63
C VAL A 333 16.64 28.32 24.96
N TYR A 334 16.98 27.14 25.46
CA TYR A 334 15.94 26.13 25.68
C TYR A 334 14.98 26.46 26.84
N HIS A 335 15.36 27.35 27.77
CA HIS A 335 14.48 27.80 28.85
C HIS A 335 13.40 28.80 28.41
N ARG A 336 13.52 29.38 27.21
CA ARG A 336 12.50 30.28 26.68
C ARG A 336 11.23 29.55 26.29
N ASP A 337 10.08 30.12 26.65
CA ASP A 337 8.77 29.58 26.27
C ASP A 337 8.45 29.76 24.78
N THR A 338 9.06 30.74 24.11
CA THR A 338 8.90 30.96 22.67
C THR A 338 10.26 31.16 22.04
N LEU A 339 10.52 30.48 20.95
CA LEU A 339 11.65 30.73 20.07
C LEU A 339 11.15 31.16 18.70
N THR A 340 11.55 32.32 18.22
CA THR A 340 11.24 32.77 16.87
C THR A 340 12.44 32.50 15.98
N VAL A 341 12.27 31.67 14.96
CA VAL A 341 13.33 31.26 14.05
C VAL A 341 12.94 31.50 12.61
N GLU A 342 13.89 31.88 11.79
CA GLU A 342 13.79 31.85 10.35
C GLU A 342 14.46 30.56 9.84
N ILE A 343 13.73 29.79 9.06
CA ILE A 343 14.17 28.50 8.51
C ILE A 343 14.29 28.67 7.01
N THR A 344 15.51 28.56 6.49
CA THR A 344 15.78 28.65 5.05
C THR A 344 16.10 27.28 4.48
N TYR A 345 15.37 26.89 3.45
CA TYR A 345 15.49 25.61 2.76
C TYR A 345 15.28 25.78 1.26
N MET A 346 15.74 24.81 0.45
CA MET A 346 15.57 24.83 -0.99
C MET A 346 14.15 24.36 -1.36
N SER A 347 13.43 25.15 -2.15
CA SER A 347 12.08 24.84 -2.62
C SER A 347 12.00 25.06 -4.13
N PRO A 348 11.39 24.13 -4.91
CA PRO A 348 11.26 24.30 -6.34
C PRO A 348 10.15 25.30 -6.67
N ASP A 349 10.35 26.02 -7.75
CA ASP A 349 9.32 26.87 -8.38
C ASP A 349 8.42 26.04 -9.32
N SER A 350 7.54 26.70 -10.07
CA SER A 350 6.64 26.07 -11.04
C SER A 350 7.36 25.37 -12.20
N MET A 351 8.64 25.68 -12.44
CA MET A 351 9.50 25.05 -13.44
C MET A 351 10.43 23.99 -12.84
N GLU A 352 10.21 23.62 -11.56
CA GLU A 352 11.04 22.68 -10.80
C GLU A 352 12.49 23.12 -10.58
N VAL A 353 12.76 24.43 -10.68
CA VAL A 353 14.06 25.03 -10.35
C VAL A 353 14.09 25.36 -8.87
N TYR A 354 15.10 24.87 -8.15
CA TYR A 354 15.23 25.08 -6.71
C TYR A 354 15.78 26.46 -6.36
N HIS A 355 15.05 27.17 -5.50
CA HIS A 355 15.41 28.47 -4.95
C HIS A 355 15.36 28.43 -3.41
N PRO A 356 16.21 29.21 -2.72
CA PRO A 356 16.10 29.37 -1.27
C PRO A 356 14.76 30.01 -0.89
N ARG A 357 14.05 29.35 0.01
CA ARG A 357 12.80 29.85 0.61
C ARG A 357 12.99 29.95 2.11
N SER A 358 12.53 31.05 2.69
CA SER A 358 12.59 31.30 4.14
C SER A 358 11.19 31.38 4.73
N ASP A 359 10.96 30.60 5.78
CA ASP A 359 9.73 30.63 6.57
C ASP A 359 10.07 31.06 8.01
N THR A 360 9.35 32.05 8.54
CA THR A 360 9.48 32.46 9.94
C THR A 360 8.46 31.75 10.79
N VAL A 361 8.92 31.01 11.80
CA VAL A 361 8.06 30.20 12.66
C VAL A 361 8.31 30.50 14.13
N ARG A 362 7.25 30.36 14.93
CA ARG A 362 7.29 30.44 16.39
C ARG A 362 7.20 29.03 16.97
N LEU A 363 8.24 28.62 17.69
CA LEU A 363 8.35 27.31 18.31
C LEU A 363 7.94 27.46 19.78
N ILE A 364 6.74 27.00 20.11
CA ILE A 364 6.15 27.09 21.44
C ILE A 364 6.07 25.68 22.04
N PRO A 365 6.66 25.43 23.24
CA PRO A 365 6.61 24.14 23.88
C PRO A 365 5.21 23.83 24.38
N ARG A 366 4.88 22.53 24.46
CA ARG A 366 3.56 22.06 24.93
C ARG A 366 3.24 22.51 26.36
N ARG A 367 4.26 22.70 27.21
CA ARG A 367 4.15 23.19 28.59
C ARG A 367 5.07 24.40 28.76
N SER A 368 4.61 25.45 29.43
CA SER A 368 5.45 26.60 29.78
C SER A 368 6.51 26.23 30.81
N ARG A 369 7.60 26.98 30.84
CA ARG A 369 8.67 26.79 31.83
C ARG A 369 8.16 26.95 33.28
N ALA A 370 7.31 27.92 33.49
CA ALA A 370 6.69 28.14 34.80
C ALA A 370 5.94 26.89 35.30
N ARG A 371 5.16 26.26 34.42
CA ARG A 371 4.41 25.04 34.76
C ARG A 371 5.31 23.84 35.02
N ILE A 372 6.42 23.71 34.27
CA ILE A 372 7.39 22.64 34.51
C ILE A 372 8.04 22.81 35.89
N LEU A 373 8.47 24.03 36.24
CA LEU A 373 9.06 24.31 37.55
C LEU A 373 8.09 24.06 38.71
N GLU A 374 6.81 24.38 38.50
CA GLU A 374 5.76 24.09 39.49
C GLU A 374 5.55 22.57 39.67
N ASP A 375 5.50 21.82 38.57
CA ASP A 375 5.37 20.36 38.62
C ASP A 375 6.62 19.70 39.26
N GLU A 376 7.83 20.19 38.96
CA GLU A 376 9.08 19.73 39.56
C GLU A 376 9.11 20.01 41.06
N LYS A 377 8.69 21.21 41.49
CA LYS A 377 8.58 21.58 42.91
C LYS A 377 7.57 20.71 43.63
N ARG A 378 6.39 20.53 43.07
CA ARG A 378 5.36 19.67 43.64
C ARG A 378 5.85 18.24 43.81
N LYS A 379 6.49 17.69 42.80
CA LYS A 379 7.07 16.34 42.82
C LYS A 379 8.14 16.23 43.90
N PHE A 380 9.04 17.20 44.00
CA PHE A 380 10.06 17.24 45.05
C PHE A 380 9.43 17.22 46.45
N GLU A 381 8.39 18.03 46.69
CA GLU A 381 7.69 18.08 47.97
C GLU A 381 6.96 16.77 48.27
N GLU A 382 6.38 16.11 47.30
CA GLU A 382 5.72 14.81 47.42
C GLU A 382 6.74 13.70 47.76
N ASP A 383 7.86 13.66 47.04
CA ASP A 383 8.94 12.69 47.27
C ASP A 383 9.62 12.91 48.62
N GLU A 384 9.87 14.16 49.04
CA GLU A 384 10.37 14.50 50.34
C GLU A 384 9.43 14.04 51.47
N LYS A 385 8.12 14.31 51.32
CA LYS A 385 7.10 13.83 52.29
C LYS A 385 7.06 12.30 52.35
N ALA A 386 7.20 11.63 51.21
CA ALA A 386 7.25 10.15 51.17
C ALA A 386 8.51 9.61 51.87
N PHE A 387 9.66 10.21 51.62
CA PHE A 387 10.94 9.88 52.24
C PHE A 387 10.89 10.06 53.78
N LEU A 388 10.40 11.21 54.23
CA LEU A 388 10.27 11.47 55.68
C LEU A 388 9.25 10.54 56.37
N ARG A 389 8.18 10.13 55.69
CA ARG A 389 7.25 9.10 56.20
C ARG A 389 7.92 7.73 56.33
N ALA A 390 8.78 7.36 55.38
CA ALA A 390 9.54 6.11 55.43
C ALA A 390 10.57 6.15 56.57
N ALA A 391 11.35 7.24 56.67
CA ALA A 391 12.37 7.43 57.68
C ALA A 391 11.79 7.37 59.12
N ARG A 392 10.58 7.93 59.34
CA ARG A 392 9.88 7.86 60.64
C ARG A 392 9.55 6.44 61.11
N ARG A 393 9.53 5.45 60.23
CA ARG A 393 9.27 4.03 60.53
C ARG A 393 10.53 3.27 60.94
N GLU A 394 11.72 3.86 60.69
CA GLU A 394 13.00 3.23 61.02
C GLU A 394 13.33 3.40 62.52
N LYS A 395 13.98 2.38 63.10
CA LYS A 395 14.49 2.46 64.48
C LYS A 395 15.62 3.49 64.57
N GLY A 396 15.46 4.51 65.43
CA GLY A 396 16.47 5.55 65.59
C GLY A 396 16.15 6.88 64.90
N TYR A 397 14.93 7.05 64.42
CA TYR A 397 14.50 8.34 63.87
C TYR A 397 14.53 9.46 64.92
N ASP A 398 15.35 10.49 64.65
CA ASP A 398 15.42 11.70 65.48
C ASP A 398 14.43 12.74 64.92
N LYS A 399 13.48 13.16 65.80
CA LYS A 399 12.47 14.17 65.40
C LYS A 399 13.05 15.59 65.33
N ASP A 400 14.11 15.86 66.10
CA ASP A 400 14.71 17.18 66.22
C ASP A 400 15.75 17.41 65.10
N ASN A 401 16.23 16.33 64.45
CA ASN A 401 17.15 16.39 63.34
C ASN A 401 16.74 15.37 62.25
N PRO A 402 15.66 15.64 61.50
CA PRO A 402 15.20 14.72 60.46
C PRO A 402 16.21 14.60 59.32
N PRO A 403 16.35 13.43 58.70
CA PRO A 403 17.25 13.25 57.58
C PRO A 403 16.82 14.13 56.39
N LYS A 404 17.79 14.78 55.74
CA LYS A 404 17.57 15.65 54.57
C LYS A 404 17.28 14.77 53.35
N TYR A 405 16.20 15.07 52.65
CA TYR A 405 15.90 14.44 51.37
C TYR A 405 16.87 14.94 50.28
N ILE A 406 17.54 14.03 49.61
CA ILE A 406 18.38 14.29 48.46
C ILE A 406 17.72 13.56 47.28
N PRO A 407 17.26 14.29 46.24
CA PRO A 407 16.63 13.64 45.09
C PRO A 407 17.62 12.68 44.40
N PRO A 408 17.14 11.54 43.92
CA PRO A 408 18.00 10.60 43.21
C PRO A 408 18.54 11.26 41.91
N VAL A 409 19.80 10.94 41.62
CA VAL A 409 20.43 11.43 40.38
C VAL A 409 19.71 10.85 39.18
N GLU A 410 19.25 11.73 38.26
CA GLU A 410 18.67 11.28 36.99
C GLU A 410 19.80 10.83 36.03
N HIS A 411 19.82 9.52 35.81
CA HIS A 411 20.78 8.93 34.90
C HIS A 411 20.33 9.04 33.42
N LEU A 412 21.30 9.09 32.52
CA LEU A 412 21.08 9.01 31.08
C LEU A 412 20.46 7.66 30.73
N LYS A 413 19.27 7.68 30.14
CA LYS A 413 18.57 6.47 29.72
C LYS A 413 18.97 6.08 28.30
N PHE A 414 18.98 4.79 28.05
CA PHE A 414 19.22 4.23 26.74
C PHE A 414 18.35 2.99 26.55
N LYS A 415 18.17 2.60 25.28
CA LYS A 415 17.60 1.31 24.86
C LYS A 415 18.68 0.52 24.16
N SER A 416 18.65 -0.79 24.33
CA SER A 416 19.53 -1.70 23.60
C SER A 416 18.68 -2.62 22.71
N ASN A 417 19.20 -2.99 21.55
CA ASN A 417 18.61 -4.03 20.72
C ASN A 417 19.04 -5.44 21.17
N THR A 418 19.85 -5.53 22.22
CA THR A 418 20.32 -6.82 22.76
C THR A 418 19.16 -7.64 23.31
N SER A 419 19.14 -8.91 22.98
CA SER A 419 18.19 -9.92 23.48
C SER A 419 18.94 -11.18 23.87
N GLN A 420 18.28 -12.10 24.56
CA GLN A 420 18.88 -13.39 24.93
C GLN A 420 19.36 -14.21 23.72
N SER A 421 18.78 -13.96 22.54
CA SER A 421 19.20 -14.59 21.29
C SER A 421 19.24 -13.53 20.18
N MET A 422 20.43 -13.26 19.64
CA MET A 422 20.67 -12.30 18.58
C MET A 422 21.03 -12.97 17.26
N ASP A 423 20.67 -12.32 16.16
CA ASP A 423 21.08 -12.78 14.83
C ASP A 423 22.52 -12.41 14.53
N LEU A 424 23.22 -13.29 13.81
CA LEU A 424 24.62 -13.10 13.38
C LEU A 424 24.81 -11.85 12.49
N THR A 425 23.77 -11.43 11.79
CA THR A 425 23.78 -10.24 10.91
C THR A 425 23.54 -8.93 11.65
N THR A 426 23.33 -8.98 12.96
CA THR A 426 22.93 -7.80 13.76
C THR A 426 24.02 -7.48 14.78
N ASN A 427 24.49 -6.24 14.81
CA ASN A 427 25.40 -5.75 15.85
C ASN A 427 24.65 -5.22 17.07
N CYS A 428 25.31 -5.18 18.22
CA CYS A 428 24.74 -4.61 19.44
C CYS A 428 24.69 -3.09 19.31
N THR A 429 23.50 -2.52 19.47
CA THR A 429 23.25 -1.08 19.35
C THR A 429 22.70 -0.53 20.64
N PHE A 430 23.26 0.59 21.11
CA PHE A 430 22.75 1.40 22.20
C PHE A 430 22.15 2.68 21.64
N SER A 431 20.83 2.88 21.88
CA SER A 431 20.08 4.06 21.45
C SER A 431 19.83 4.95 22.66
N PHE A 432 20.53 6.06 22.78
CA PHE A 432 20.41 7.00 23.88
C PHE A 432 19.22 7.94 23.72
N GLU A 433 18.65 8.41 24.83
CA GLU A 433 17.52 9.36 24.80
C GLU A 433 17.89 10.77 24.31
N GLN A 434 19.18 11.10 24.31
CA GLN A 434 19.76 12.37 23.86
C GLN A 434 21.14 12.14 23.24
N PRO A 435 21.65 13.06 22.40
CA PRO A 435 23.01 12.97 21.85
C PRO A 435 24.07 12.90 22.96
N LEU A 436 25.17 12.20 22.71
CA LEU A 436 26.30 12.13 23.62
C LEU A 436 27.32 13.26 23.32
N ILE A 437 27.88 13.84 24.38
CA ILE A 437 28.99 14.80 24.32
C ILE A 437 30.30 14.25 24.91
N GLY A 438 30.25 13.09 25.57
CA GLY A 438 31.42 12.42 26.13
C GLY A 438 31.23 10.92 26.12
N ILE A 439 32.28 10.21 25.70
CA ILE A 439 32.33 8.75 25.62
C ILE A 439 33.69 8.31 26.14
N ASP A 440 33.68 7.50 27.18
CA ASP A 440 34.88 6.80 27.65
C ASP A 440 34.86 5.36 27.11
N THR A 441 35.61 5.14 26.04
CA THR A 441 35.72 3.80 25.42
C THR A 441 36.53 2.83 26.26
N SER A 442 37.37 3.28 27.17
CA SER A 442 38.15 2.42 28.09
C SER A 442 37.27 1.75 29.14
N ALA A 443 36.11 2.33 29.41
CA ALA A 443 35.12 1.83 30.34
C ALA A 443 34.16 0.78 29.71
N ILE A 444 34.35 0.41 28.45
CA ILE A 444 33.54 -0.60 27.74
C ILE A 444 34.33 -1.91 27.69
N HIS A 445 33.74 -3.00 28.15
CA HIS A 445 34.36 -4.32 28.18
C HIS A 445 33.49 -5.32 27.43
N VAL A 446 34.04 -5.93 26.38
CA VAL A 446 33.36 -6.97 25.60
C VAL A 446 34.13 -8.26 25.73
N SER A 447 33.46 -9.33 26.14
CA SER A 447 34.09 -10.65 26.33
C SER A 447 33.22 -11.77 25.76
N ILE A 448 33.85 -12.81 25.28
CA ILE A 448 33.22 -14.10 24.96
C ILE A 448 33.28 -15.01 26.16
N ILE A 449 32.23 -15.74 26.46
CA ILE A 449 32.18 -16.70 27.57
C ILE A 449 32.56 -18.09 27.04
N VAL A 450 33.71 -18.59 27.44
CA VAL A 450 34.20 -19.96 27.12
C VAL A 450 34.37 -20.72 28.43
N ASP A 451 33.77 -21.87 28.56
CA ASP A 451 33.77 -22.68 29.80
C ASP A 451 33.44 -21.87 31.07
N SER A 452 32.47 -20.98 30.98
CA SER A 452 32.05 -20.06 32.06
C SER A 452 33.07 -18.97 32.42
N VAL A 453 34.15 -18.82 31.66
CA VAL A 453 35.18 -17.79 31.88
C VAL A 453 35.08 -16.71 30.83
N PRO A 454 34.93 -15.42 31.20
CA PRO A 454 34.93 -14.34 30.24
C PRO A 454 36.33 -14.05 29.71
N ASN A 455 36.50 -14.11 28.38
CA ASN A 455 37.72 -13.77 27.68
C ASN A 455 37.47 -12.49 26.85
N SER A 456 38.31 -11.47 27.08
CA SER A 456 38.20 -10.20 26.35
C SER A 456 38.43 -10.39 24.86
N ILE A 457 37.60 -9.71 24.04
CA ILE A 457 37.74 -9.71 22.58
C ILE A 457 37.89 -8.29 22.03
N PRO A 458 38.53 -8.10 20.87
CA PRO A 458 38.59 -6.81 20.20
C PRO A 458 37.23 -6.40 19.68
N TYR A 459 36.93 -5.12 19.79
CA TYR A 459 35.69 -4.53 19.29
C TYR A 459 35.93 -3.08 18.80
N VAL A 460 35.00 -2.56 18.01
CA VAL A 460 34.93 -1.16 17.61
C VAL A 460 33.60 -0.59 18.08
N PHE A 461 33.65 0.52 18.83
CA PHE A 461 32.47 1.24 19.27
C PHE A 461 32.41 2.59 18.54
N ARG A 462 31.35 2.81 17.76
CA ARG A 462 31.19 4.07 17.04
C ARG A 462 29.73 4.46 16.85
N GLN A 463 29.53 5.75 16.59
CA GLN A 463 28.23 6.33 16.27
C GLN A 463 27.71 5.77 14.94
N SER A 464 26.40 5.54 14.87
CA SER A 464 25.71 5.15 13.64
C SER A 464 25.65 6.31 12.65
N GLU A 465 25.86 6.03 11.37
CA GLU A 465 25.69 7.02 10.30
C GLU A 465 24.20 7.40 10.10
N LYS A 466 23.27 6.56 10.54
CA LYS A 466 21.82 6.75 10.35
C LYS A 466 21.16 7.57 11.46
N ASN A 467 21.72 7.53 12.67
CA ASN A 467 21.14 8.22 13.81
C ASN A 467 22.24 8.60 14.82
N ILE A 468 22.36 9.87 15.13
CA ILE A 468 23.42 10.40 16.02
C ILE A 468 23.32 9.93 17.47
N ARG A 469 22.18 9.39 17.90
CA ARG A 469 21.96 8.81 19.23
C ARG A 469 22.24 7.33 19.31
N ASP A 470 22.43 6.67 18.17
CA ASP A 470 22.71 5.25 18.13
C ASP A 470 24.21 4.99 18.05
N TYR A 471 24.69 4.13 18.92
CA TYR A 471 26.08 3.69 18.96
C TYR A 471 26.13 2.18 18.86
N ILE A 472 27.04 1.70 18.01
CA ILE A 472 27.11 0.31 17.61
C ILE A 472 28.44 -0.31 18.06
N ILE A 473 28.36 -1.47 18.70
CA ILE A 473 29.51 -2.34 19.00
C ILE A 473 29.66 -3.30 17.82
N TYR A 474 30.74 -3.18 17.10
CA TYR A 474 31.18 -4.11 16.07
C TYR A 474 32.23 -5.04 16.66
N ALA A 475 32.01 -6.35 16.62
CA ALA A 475 32.95 -7.36 17.01
C ALA A 475 32.82 -8.59 16.11
N GLU A 476 33.75 -9.52 16.19
CA GLU A 476 33.66 -10.83 15.54
C GLU A 476 32.68 -11.71 16.34
N TRP A 477 31.40 -11.63 16.00
CA TRP A 477 30.36 -12.44 16.62
C TRP A 477 30.41 -13.87 16.06
N ARG A 478 30.73 -14.85 16.89
CA ARG A 478 30.80 -16.26 16.50
C ARG A 478 29.44 -16.93 16.67
N PRO A 479 29.07 -17.82 15.73
CA PRO A 479 27.80 -18.55 15.81
C PRO A 479 27.72 -19.43 17.06
N GLY A 480 26.59 -19.39 17.75
CA GLY A 480 26.28 -20.22 18.91
C GLY A 480 26.92 -19.77 20.22
N GLU A 481 27.83 -18.79 20.18
CA GLU A 481 28.58 -18.32 21.34
C GLU A 481 27.83 -17.28 22.17
N THR A 482 28.20 -17.20 23.46
CA THR A 482 27.65 -16.24 24.42
C THR A 482 28.68 -15.15 24.71
N TYR A 483 28.21 -13.90 24.72
CA TYR A 483 29.04 -12.73 24.97
C TYR A 483 28.52 -11.95 26.17
N LYS A 484 29.44 -11.28 26.86
CA LYS A 484 29.14 -10.37 27.95
C LYS A 484 29.61 -8.97 27.58
N ILE A 485 28.71 -7.99 27.68
CA ILE A 485 29.02 -6.57 27.53
C ILE A 485 28.86 -5.91 28.88
N GLU A 486 29.94 -5.35 29.40
CA GLU A 486 29.96 -4.56 30.63
C GLU A 486 30.42 -3.16 30.32
N VAL A 487 29.74 -2.17 30.86
CA VAL A 487 30.13 -0.76 30.74
C VAL A 487 30.09 -0.16 32.15
N ASP A 488 31.17 0.51 32.52
CA ASP A 488 31.29 1.14 33.82
C ASP A 488 30.33 2.33 33.96
N SER A 489 30.02 2.71 35.18
CA SER A 489 29.19 3.88 35.47
C SER A 489 29.85 5.14 34.93
N ALA A 490 29.02 6.10 34.44
CA ALA A 490 29.44 7.36 33.85
C ALA A 490 30.30 7.29 32.57
N ALA A 491 30.42 6.11 31.93
CA ALA A 491 31.13 5.96 30.66
C ALA A 491 30.53 6.82 29.51
N PHE A 492 29.23 7.08 29.55
CA PHE A 492 28.56 7.94 28.57
C PHE A 492 27.97 9.17 29.23
N LYS A 493 28.24 10.34 28.62
CA LYS A 493 27.71 11.64 29.07
C LYS A 493 26.83 12.23 27.98
N GLY A 494 25.56 12.47 28.31
CA GLY A 494 24.57 13.08 27.42
C GLY A 494 24.73 14.59 27.29
N LEU A 495 24.05 15.16 26.31
CA LEU A 495 24.09 16.58 25.95
C LEU A 495 23.82 17.52 27.15
N TYR A 496 22.97 17.09 28.09
CA TYR A 496 22.59 17.89 29.27
C TYR A 496 23.34 17.48 30.54
N GLY A 497 24.45 16.75 30.40
CA GLY A 497 25.34 16.43 31.50
C GLY A 497 25.03 15.17 32.31
N ASN A 498 23.89 14.53 32.06
CA ASN A 498 23.53 13.25 32.70
C ASN A 498 24.48 12.15 32.25
N THR A 499 24.81 11.23 33.13
CA THR A 499 25.67 10.07 32.85
C THR A 499 24.92 8.76 33.03
N THR A 500 25.39 7.69 32.40
CA THR A 500 24.82 6.35 32.51
C THR A 500 25.18 5.69 33.84
N GLN A 501 24.31 4.78 34.30
CA GLN A 501 24.69 3.77 35.29
C GLN A 501 25.54 2.68 34.63
N ALA A 502 26.16 1.81 35.43
CA ALA A 502 26.86 0.64 34.94
C ALA A 502 25.88 -0.28 34.15
N ILE A 503 26.36 -0.83 33.04
CA ILE A 503 25.59 -1.69 32.16
C ILE A 503 26.19 -3.09 32.23
N LYS A 504 25.35 -4.11 32.35
CA LYS A 504 25.74 -5.51 32.26
C LYS A 504 24.71 -6.24 31.41
N GLN A 505 25.15 -6.78 30.30
CA GLN A 505 24.30 -7.54 29.38
C GLN A 505 25.00 -8.81 28.95
N GLU A 506 24.26 -9.91 28.93
CA GLU A 506 24.70 -11.19 28.41
C GLU A 506 23.84 -11.53 27.20
N ILE A 507 24.46 -11.87 26.10
CA ILE A 507 23.82 -12.11 24.82
C ILE A 507 24.35 -13.37 24.20
N LYS A 508 23.48 -14.18 23.62
CA LYS A 508 23.85 -15.36 22.83
C LYS A 508 23.55 -15.11 21.35
N PHE A 509 24.51 -15.37 20.49
CA PHE A 509 24.27 -15.34 19.06
C PHE A 509 23.76 -16.71 18.58
N LYS A 510 22.86 -16.67 17.61
CA LYS A 510 22.31 -17.87 16.99
C LYS A 510 23.40 -18.70 16.31
N SER A 511 23.22 -20.00 16.29
CA SER A 511 24.11 -20.92 15.58
C SER A 511 23.78 -20.92 14.06
N LEU A 512 24.70 -21.42 13.24
CA LEU A 512 24.52 -21.49 11.78
C LEU A 512 23.36 -22.39 11.37
N ASP A 513 23.08 -23.39 12.18
CA ASP A 513 21.98 -24.35 11.97
C ASP A 513 20.58 -23.74 12.18
N GLU A 514 20.48 -22.51 12.68
CA GLU A 514 19.22 -21.76 12.77
C GLU A 514 18.88 -20.98 11.48
N TYR A 515 19.75 -20.99 10.50
CA TYR A 515 19.59 -20.24 9.26
C TYR A 515 19.48 -21.14 8.03
N SER A 516 19.06 -20.54 6.94
CA SER A 516 19.06 -21.10 5.59
C SER A 516 19.87 -20.22 4.63
N VAL A 517 20.22 -20.79 3.50
CA VAL A 517 20.87 -20.11 2.37
C VAL A 517 19.99 -20.27 1.14
N LEU A 518 19.86 -19.21 0.35
CA LEU A 518 19.11 -19.21 -0.90
C LEU A 518 19.99 -18.70 -2.03
N HIS A 519 20.21 -19.52 -3.03
CA HIS A 519 20.88 -19.19 -4.28
C HIS A 519 19.87 -19.06 -5.41
N LEU A 520 19.99 -18.00 -6.19
CA LEU A 520 19.12 -17.71 -7.33
C LEU A 520 19.95 -17.58 -8.60
N ALA A 521 19.59 -18.30 -9.65
CA ALA A 521 20.09 -18.11 -10.99
C ALA A 521 18.99 -17.49 -11.86
N ILE A 522 19.21 -16.26 -12.35
CA ILE A 522 18.19 -15.46 -13.02
C ILE A 522 18.71 -15.03 -14.39
N PRO A 523 18.41 -15.76 -15.45
CA PRO A 523 18.92 -15.44 -16.78
C PRO A 523 18.56 -14.03 -17.25
N ARG A 524 19.44 -13.38 -18.01
CA ARG A 524 19.28 -12.06 -18.63
C ARG A 524 19.30 -10.86 -17.66
N THR A 525 19.73 -11.04 -16.44
CA THR A 525 19.86 -9.92 -15.46
C THR A 525 21.26 -9.31 -15.44
N GLY A 526 22.28 -10.08 -15.84
CA GLY A 526 23.68 -9.63 -15.76
C GLY A 526 24.08 -9.21 -14.35
N ASN A 527 24.53 -7.96 -14.23
CA ASN A 527 24.87 -7.31 -12.95
C ASN A 527 23.90 -6.14 -12.64
N ASN A 528 22.83 -6.00 -13.41
CA ASN A 528 21.99 -4.80 -13.42
C ASN A 528 20.63 -4.99 -12.73
N ALA A 529 20.46 -6.05 -11.97
CA ALA A 529 19.23 -6.27 -11.25
C ALA A 529 19.45 -6.25 -9.74
N VAL A 530 18.48 -5.73 -9.03
CA VAL A 530 18.35 -5.83 -7.58
C VAL A 530 17.25 -6.83 -7.28
N VAL A 531 17.61 -7.86 -6.49
CA VAL A 531 16.70 -8.91 -6.05
C VAL A 531 16.34 -8.65 -4.59
N GLU A 532 15.05 -8.66 -4.29
CA GLU A 532 14.55 -8.46 -2.94
C GLU A 532 13.81 -9.71 -2.46
N LEU A 533 14.16 -10.14 -1.27
CA LEU A 533 13.44 -11.18 -0.54
C LEU A 533 12.35 -10.49 0.29
N LEU A 534 11.08 -10.86 0.06
CA LEU A 534 9.92 -10.23 0.67
C LEU A 534 9.29 -11.15 1.71
N ASN A 535 8.78 -10.56 2.79
CA ASN A 535 7.95 -11.27 3.76
C ASN A 535 6.51 -11.50 3.24
N LYS A 536 5.66 -12.11 4.04
CA LYS A 536 4.25 -12.40 3.71
C LYS A 536 3.37 -11.15 3.50
N GLU A 537 3.80 -10.01 4.00
CA GLU A 537 3.15 -8.71 3.77
C GLU A 537 3.63 -8.04 2.47
N GLY A 538 4.64 -8.63 1.79
CA GLY A 538 5.24 -8.07 0.58
C GLY A 538 6.28 -6.98 0.83
N ASN A 539 6.78 -6.85 2.07
CA ASN A 539 7.83 -5.90 2.42
C ASN A 539 9.22 -6.54 2.28
N PRO A 540 10.23 -5.82 1.76
CA PRO A 540 11.58 -6.35 1.63
C PRO A 540 12.23 -6.57 3.00
N VAL A 541 12.81 -7.75 3.20
CA VAL A 541 13.58 -8.12 4.40
C VAL A 541 15.07 -8.27 4.11
N ALA A 542 15.42 -8.54 2.85
CA ALA A 542 16.80 -8.57 2.37
C ALA A 542 16.84 -8.13 0.90
N SER A 543 17.94 -7.55 0.48
CA SER A 543 18.15 -7.08 -0.89
C SER A 543 19.59 -7.40 -1.31
N GLN A 544 19.75 -7.91 -2.53
CA GLN A 544 21.05 -8.23 -3.11
C GLN A 544 21.07 -7.86 -4.60
N ARG A 545 22.21 -7.37 -5.07
CA ARG A 545 22.47 -7.15 -6.50
C ARG A 545 22.87 -8.46 -7.17
N THR A 546 22.43 -8.65 -8.40
CA THR A 546 22.90 -9.80 -9.20
C THR A 546 24.34 -9.61 -9.65
N GLU A 547 25.11 -10.71 -9.64
CA GLU A 547 26.42 -10.82 -10.24
C GLU A 547 26.42 -11.98 -11.24
N LYS A 548 26.71 -11.71 -12.52
CA LYS A 548 26.71 -12.72 -13.59
C LYS A 548 25.44 -13.58 -13.62
N ASN A 549 24.27 -12.94 -13.53
CA ASN A 549 22.95 -13.58 -13.48
C ASN A 549 22.66 -14.39 -12.20
N ARG A 550 23.41 -14.21 -11.12
CA ARG A 550 23.21 -14.92 -9.85
C ARG A 550 23.13 -13.96 -8.69
N CYS A 551 22.42 -14.32 -7.65
CA CYS A 551 22.54 -13.70 -6.34
C CYS A 551 22.33 -14.73 -5.24
N SER A 552 22.87 -14.45 -4.04
CA SER A 552 22.81 -15.36 -2.90
C SER A 552 22.42 -14.59 -1.65
N PHE A 553 21.51 -15.16 -0.90
CA PHE A 553 21.10 -14.67 0.41
C PHE A 553 21.58 -15.64 1.48
N TYR A 554 22.40 -15.14 2.38
CA TYR A 554 22.96 -15.90 3.51
C TYR A 554 22.27 -15.50 4.81
N PHE A 555 22.29 -16.38 5.80
CA PHE A 555 21.76 -16.15 7.15
C PHE A 555 20.27 -15.73 7.14
N ILE A 556 19.49 -16.35 6.27
CA ILE A 556 18.06 -16.09 6.20
C ILE A 556 17.33 -16.94 7.24
N ARG A 557 16.45 -16.32 8.02
CA ARG A 557 15.63 -17.06 8.99
C ARG A 557 14.65 -17.99 8.28
N PRO A 558 14.35 -19.15 8.83
CA PRO A 558 13.31 -20.03 8.31
C PRO A 558 11.95 -19.33 8.31
N ASP A 559 11.37 -19.16 7.15
CA ASP A 559 10.00 -18.62 6.95
C ASP A 559 9.59 -18.81 5.48
N LYS A 560 8.37 -18.38 5.16
CA LYS A 560 7.83 -18.30 3.80
C LYS A 560 8.14 -16.94 3.19
N TYR A 561 8.87 -16.95 2.09
CA TYR A 561 9.31 -15.75 1.39
C TYR A 561 8.76 -15.67 -0.03
N TYR A 562 8.73 -14.44 -0.54
CA TYR A 562 8.45 -14.11 -1.94
C TYR A 562 9.63 -13.34 -2.51
N ILE A 563 9.80 -13.39 -3.83
CA ILE A 563 10.94 -12.74 -4.47
C ILE A 563 10.43 -11.71 -5.48
N ARG A 564 10.94 -10.50 -5.38
CA ARG A 564 10.81 -9.42 -6.35
C ARG A 564 12.19 -9.07 -6.90
N LEU A 565 12.23 -8.68 -8.16
CA LEU A 565 13.42 -8.18 -8.83
C LEU A 565 13.05 -6.92 -9.61
N PHE A 566 13.92 -5.94 -9.65
CA PHE A 566 13.83 -4.83 -10.60
C PHE A 566 15.18 -4.62 -11.31
N MET A 567 15.08 -4.12 -12.56
CA MET A 567 16.26 -3.80 -13.36
C MET A 567 16.74 -2.40 -12.98
N ASP A 568 17.81 -2.32 -12.20
CA ASP A 568 18.44 -1.08 -11.76
C ASP A 568 19.34 -0.53 -12.88
N THR A 569 18.77 0.33 -13.72
CA THR A 569 19.42 0.82 -14.94
C THR A 569 20.48 1.88 -14.67
N ASN A 570 20.35 2.64 -13.60
CA ASN A 570 21.28 3.71 -13.22
C ASN A 570 22.27 3.31 -12.11
N GLY A 571 22.10 2.12 -11.51
CA GLY A 571 23.02 1.57 -10.52
C GLY A 571 22.87 2.15 -9.12
N ASN A 572 21.73 2.81 -8.80
CA ASN A 572 21.52 3.47 -7.50
C ASN A 572 21.00 2.52 -6.40
N GLY A 573 20.63 1.28 -6.74
CA GLY A 573 20.12 0.26 -5.81
C GLY A 573 18.67 0.48 -5.38
N LYS A 574 17.95 1.41 -6.01
CA LYS A 574 16.55 1.73 -5.74
C LYS A 574 15.75 1.65 -7.04
N TRP A 575 14.48 1.29 -6.92
CA TRP A 575 13.58 1.32 -8.06
C TRP A 575 13.23 2.77 -8.45
N ASP A 576 13.37 3.11 -9.73
CA ASP A 576 13.10 4.43 -10.27
C ASP A 576 11.83 4.47 -11.11
N THR A 577 11.02 5.51 -10.89
CA THR A 577 9.79 5.77 -11.65
C THR A 577 10.11 6.30 -13.05
N GLY A 578 9.09 6.24 -13.95
CA GLY A 578 9.17 6.85 -15.27
C GLY A 578 9.01 8.37 -15.24
N SER A 579 9.26 8.98 -16.41
CA SER A 579 9.00 10.40 -16.68
C SER A 579 8.45 10.53 -18.11
N TYR A 580 7.23 11.07 -18.24
CA TYR A 580 6.64 11.30 -19.55
C TYR A 580 7.36 12.41 -20.32
N ASP A 581 7.79 13.45 -19.60
CA ASP A 581 8.51 14.60 -20.20
C ASP A 581 9.87 14.19 -20.77
N GLU A 582 10.58 13.30 -20.07
CA GLU A 582 11.86 12.73 -20.50
C GLU A 582 11.72 11.52 -21.42
N LYS A 583 10.50 11.08 -21.71
CA LYS A 583 10.20 9.83 -22.45
C LYS A 583 10.89 8.61 -21.83
N ARG A 584 11.02 8.60 -20.52
CA ARG A 584 11.68 7.53 -19.77
C ARG A 584 10.62 6.61 -19.14
N GLN A 585 10.68 5.34 -19.51
CA GLN A 585 9.86 4.29 -18.89
C GLN A 585 10.32 4.02 -17.44
N PRO A 586 9.43 3.58 -16.55
CA PRO A 586 9.82 3.12 -15.22
C PRO A 586 10.68 1.85 -15.30
N GLU A 587 11.55 1.66 -14.33
CA GLU A 587 12.33 0.45 -14.21
C GLU A 587 11.46 -0.80 -14.14
N THR A 588 11.87 -1.85 -14.86
CA THR A 588 11.05 -3.04 -15.03
C THR A 588 11.16 -3.94 -13.80
N THR A 589 10.01 -4.22 -13.22
CA THR A 589 9.86 -5.12 -12.07
C THR A 589 9.38 -6.50 -12.51
N TYR A 590 9.85 -7.54 -11.81
CA TYR A 590 9.49 -8.94 -11.99
C TYR A 590 9.24 -9.61 -10.65
N TYR A 591 8.44 -10.67 -10.64
CA TYR A 591 8.23 -11.52 -9.47
C TYR A 591 8.48 -12.98 -9.80
N TYR A 592 9.03 -13.71 -8.83
CA TYR A 592 9.02 -15.16 -8.88
C TYR A 592 7.61 -15.67 -8.56
N PRO A 593 7.00 -16.52 -9.41
CA PRO A 593 5.55 -16.77 -9.35
C PRO A 593 5.08 -17.64 -8.17
N ARG A 594 6.02 -18.18 -7.40
CA ARG A 594 5.74 -19.07 -6.28
C ARG A 594 6.42 -18.57 -5.01
N PRO A 595 5.85 -18.81 -3.81
CA PRO A 595 6.56 -18.62 -2.57
C PRO A 595 7.67 -19.66 -2.41
N ILE A 596 8.70 -19.31 -1.64
CA ILE A 596 9.77 -20.21 -1.22
C ILE A 596 9.69 -20.39 0.28
N GLU A 597 9.57 -21.64 0.74
CA GLU A 597 9.60 -21.99 2.16
C GLU A 597 11.03 -22.41 2.51
N LEU A 598 11.71 -21.56 3.27
CA LEU A 598 13.07 -21.84 3.75
C LEU A 598 13.00 -22.52 5.11
N ARG A 599 13.77 -23.60 5.27
CA ARG A 599 13.93 -24.34 6.52
C ARG A 599 15.37 -24.21 7.02
N ALA A 600 15.53 -24.18 8.33
CA ALA A 600 16.85 -24.15 8.96
C ALA A 600 17.75 -25.28 8.48
N MET A 601 19.04 -25.04 8.39
CA MET A 601 20.09 -25.98 7.94
C MET A 601 20.02 -26.36 6.47
N PHE A 602 19.14 -25.75 5.66
CA PHE A 602 19.03 -26.07 4.25
C PHE A 602 19.59 -24.98 3.36
N GLU A 603 20.21 -25.41 2.29
CA GLU A 603 20.67 -24.60 1.17
C GLU A 603 19.73 -24.86 -0.02
N TYR A 604 19.20 -23.79 -0.62
CA TYR A 604 18.23 -23.85 -1.69
C TYR A 604 18.80 -23.25 -2.96
N ASP A 605 18.76 -24.01 -4.05
CA ASP A 605 19.08 -23.54 -5.40
C ASP A 605 17.79 -23.35 -6.19
N GLN A 606 17.56 -22.15 -6.71
CA GLN A 606 16.46 -21.82 -7.61
C GLN A 606 17.01 -21.32 -8.94
N ASP A 607 16.89 -22.12 -9.97
CA ASP A 607 17.38 -21.86 -11.33
C ASP A 607 16.26 -21.83 -12.39
N ASP A 608 15.02 -22.03 -11.97
CA ASP A 608 13.84 -22.13 -12.85
C ASP A 608 13.08 -20.81 -13.06
N TRP A 609 13.64 -19.67 -12.64
CA TRP A 609 12.95 -18.39 -12.78
C TRP A 609 12.93 -17.87 -14.21
N ASN A 610 11.75 -17.98 -14.83
CA ASN A 610 11.50 -17.41 -16.16
C ASN A 610 10.97 -15.97 -16.04
N ILE A 611 11.85 -14.97 -16.18
CA ILE A 611 11.46 -13.54 -16.20
C ILE A 611 10.66 -13.14 -17.45
N GLY A 612 10.61 -13.98 -18.50
CA GLY A 612 9.80 -13.78 -19.69
C GLY A 612 8.34 -14.20 -19.54
N LEU A 613 7.93 -14.68 -18.35
CA LEU A 613 6.52 -14.95 -18.08
C LEU A 613 5.70 -13.66 -18.19
N ALA A 614 4.45 -13.77 -18.67
CA ALA A 614 3.55 -12.63 -18.76
C ALA A 614 3.39 -11.93 -17.38
N PRO A 615 3.55 -10.60 -17.29
CA PRO A 615 3.63 -9.88 -16.02
C PRO A 615 2.45 -10.13 -15.07
N GLU A 616 1.24 -10.29 -15.61
CA GLU A 616 0.03 -10.58 -14.83
C GLU A 616 0.02 -12.00 -14.18
N LYS A 617 0.98 -12.86 -14.57
CA LYS A 617 1.15 -14.22 -14.04
C LYS A 617 2.35 -14.35 -13.10
N GLN A 618 3.11 -13.29 -12.91
CA GLN A 618 4.34 -13.35 -12.13
C GLN A 618 4.08 -13.18 -10.63
N LYS A 619 3.27 -12.19 -10.25
CA LYS A 619 3.06 -11.87 -8.84
C LYS A 619 2.14 -12.89 -8.16
N PRO A 620 2.58 -13.55 -7.06
CA PRO A 620 1.74 -14.46 -6.28
C PRO A 620 0.50 -13.77 -5.71
N LEU A 621 -0.64 -14.45 -5.80
CA LEU A 621 -1.92 -13.91 -5.30
C LEU A 621 -1.91 -13.66 -3.79
N GLU A 622 -1.13 -14.41 -3.03
CA GLU A 622 -1.03 -14.24 -1.58
C GLU A 622 -0.60 -12.82 -1.19
N ILE A 623 0.40 -12.26 -1.89
CA ILE A 623 0.94 -10.92 -1.64
C ILE A 623 0.35 -9.84 -2.55
N THR A 624 -0.61 -10.19 -3.42
CA THR A 624 -1.36 -9.23 -4.24
C THR A 624 -2.44 -8.58 -3.38
N LYS A 625 -2.41 -7.24 -3.26
CA LYS A 625 -3.38 -6.48 -2.46
C LYS A 625 -4.73 -6.41 -3.16
N GLN A 626 -4.72 -6.04 -4.45
CA GLN A 626 -5.92 -6.02 -5.29
C GLN A 626 -6.32 -7.46 -5.65
N LYS A 627 -7.27 -8.02 -4.91
CA LYS A 627 -7.77 -9.36 -5.21
C LYS A 627 -8.72 -9.32 -6.41
N PRO A 628 -8.68 -10.35 -7.29
CA PRO A 628 -9.69 -10.50 -8.32
C PRO A 628 -11.06 -10.64 -7.66
N GLU A 629 -12.08 -10.11 -8.32
CA GLU A 629 -13.46 -10.32 -7.89
C GLU A 629 -13.74 -11.82 -7.85
N ARG A 630 -14.33 -12.27 -6.73
CA ARG A 630 -14.73 -13.68 -6.61
C ARG A 630 -15.79 -13.94 -7.65
N LYS A 631 -15.55 -14.85 -8.56
CA LYS A 631 -16.64 -15.38 -9.40
C LYS A 631 -17.69 -15.94 -8.45
N ARG A 632 -18.95 -15.54 -8.68
CA ARG A 632 -20.08 -16.14 -7.99
C ARG A 632 -19.97 -17.65 -8.21
N GLU A 633 -19.85 -18.43 -7.13
CA GLU A 633 -19.92 -19.88 -7.25
C GLU A 633 -21.29 -20.23 -7.83
N LYS A 634 -21.29 -20.90 -8.97
CA LYS A 634 -22.54 -21.45 -9.52
C LYS A 634 -23.00 -22.52 -8.57
N ARG A 635 -23.99 -22.20 -7.74
CA ARG A 635 -24.68 -23.16 -6.87
C ARG A 635 -26.01 -23.51 -7.52
N ASN A 636 -26.33 -24.79 -7.60
CA ASN A 636 -27.69 -25.21 -7.97
C ASN A 636 -28.59 -25.05 -6.72
N ARG A 637 -29.03 -23.78 -6.47
CA ARG A 637 -29.89 -23.44 -5.33
C ARG A 637 -31.19 -24.23 -5.35
N ASN A 638 -31.69 -24.57 -6.53
CA ASN A 638 -32.90 -25.33 -6.71
C ASN A 638 -32.72 -26.82 -6.30
N ALA A 639 -31.56 -27.41 -6.57
CA ALA A 639 -31.22 -28.77 -6.12
C ALA A 639 -30.92 -28.83 -4.61
N GLU A 640 -30.36 -27.75 -4.04
CA GLU A 640 -30.11 -27.66 -2.59
C GLU A 640 -31.39 -27.44 -1.77
N ARG A 641 -32.49 -27.01 -2.41
CA ARG A 641 -33.78 -26.75 -1.77
C ARG A 641 -34.41 -28.07 -1.36
N LYS A 642 -34.33 -28.40 -0.08
CA LYS A 642 -35.12 -29.52 0.47
C LYS A 642 -36.57 -29.07 0.50
N PHE A 643 -37.38 -29.57 -0.43
CA PHE A 643 -38.83 -29.44 -0.32
C PHE A 643 -39.22 -30.15 1.00
N LYS A 644 -39.73 -29.38 1.96
CA LYS A 644 -40.35 -29.90 3.18
C LYS A 644 -41.78 -30.33 2.91
#